data_2e2088ac88ed501fec4964e057381de5
#
_entry.id   2e2088ac88ed501fec4964e057381de5
#
_cell.length_a   1.000
_cell.length_b   1.000
_cell.length_c   1.000
_cell.angle_alpha   90.00
_cell.angle_beta   90.00
_cell.angle_gamma   90.00
#
_symmetry.space_group_name_H-M   'P 1'
#
loop_
_entity.id
_entity.type
_entity.pdbx_description
1 polymer ?
#
loop_
_entity_poly.entity_id
_entity_poly.type
_entity_poly.pdbx_seq_one_letter_code
_entity_poly.pdbx_strand_id
1 'polypeptide(L)'
;MLMQERQHCRKRYYKDAFLDTNEMERNRGITIFSKQAVFSYGGCEFTLLDTPGHVDFSAEMERTLQVLDYAVLIISGADGVQGHTRTLWRLLARYDIPTFIFVNKMDQLGTDHEKLLDQIKDTLSSACVDFSKNEDGTYRDMDFYENVAVCNEKVLEAYLEGGSIEEESVREMIQKRELFPCFFGSALKMEGIEELLFALSEYTKMPEYQEKFGATVFKITRDAQGSRLTHLKVTGGVLKARNLLSGHKQNKAEDIWEEKINQIRIYSGEKYETKDEVEAGTICAVTGLSYTYPGEGLGSQEESELPILEPVLTYELILPDGVQPQAMMPKLAMLEEEEPELHIVWNEELQEIKIQIMGEVQIEILKALISDRFGVEVEFGTGKILYRETIADTVEGVGHFEPLRHYAEVHLLLEPGEIGSGLTFAADVSEDMFSRNWQRLVLTHLEEKEHVGVLTGSPVTDMKVTLVAGRAHIKHTEGGDFRQATYRAFRQGLKQAQSVLLEPWYDFRLEIPNECIGRAMNDIEGMSGKFDAPDRNGEMAVLTGIVPVASIRDYAKDVMAYTKGHGSLTCTLHGYLPCHNTEEVVEALGYDSERDLANPTGSVFCAHGAGFVVPWDQVMDYMHLESVLKPEKEAEEWQPKQVYMQQQSREEEWIGTDEIDRILNQTYNANKREKSAPGRNVWKRSGGSSTNISPVTRTYTPPLSDKEYLLVDGYNVIFAWDELNELARDNVDGARGRLLDILCDYQGMRGCELIVVFDAYRVQGHKTEMYDYHNIHVVYTREAETADQYIEKFAHENGRKYRVTVATSDGLEQIIIRGAGCGLISARELEKEITRKRGEMLETYQAKREPEKKVHMAEHIPDEVAEAVRKADFHE
;
A
#
# COMPACT_ATOMS: atom_id res chain seq x y z
N MET A 1 9.72 -39.27 -2.75
CA MET A 1 9.07 -39.80 -1.54
C MET A 1 7.56 -39.70 -1.61
N LEU A 2 6.98 -38.50 -1.88
CA LEU A 2 5.53 -38.40 -2.17
C LEU A 2 5.02 -39.28 -3.31
N MET A 3 5.91 -39.67 -4.26
CA MET A 3 5.61 -40.68 -5.29
C MET A 3 5.71 -42.13 -4.81
N GLN A 4 6.46 -42.47 -3.75
CA GLN A 4 6.60 -43.85 -3.25
C GLN A 4 5.37 -44.36 -2.49
N GLU A 5 4.65 -43.47 -1.79
CA GLU A 5 3.39 -43.88 -1.13
C GLU A 5 2.26 -44.27 -2.09
N ARG A 6 2.38 -43.87 -3.38
CA ARG A 6 1.41 -44.22 -4.45
C ARG A 6 1.74 -45.45 -5.31
N GLN A 7 2.70 -46.27 -4.95
CA GLN A 7 3.04 -47.48 -5.72
C GLN A 7 1.88 -48.50 -5.86
N HIS A 8 0.76 -48.33 -5.17
CA HIS A 8 -0.42 -49.20 -5.29
C HIS A 8 -1.46 -48.77 -6.33
N CYS A 9 -1.29 -47.60 -6.98
CA CYS A 9 -2.16 -47.14 -8.09
C CYS A 9 -1.34 -46.95 -9.37
N ARG A 10 -0.80 -48.07 -9.87
CA ARG A 10 -0.10 -48.14 -11.16
C ARG A 10 -1.08 -47.96 -12.31
N LYS A 11 -0.90 -46.91 -13.14
CA LYS A 11 -0.97 -46.88 -14.61
C LYS A 11 -1.54 -45.62 -15.27
N ARG A 12 -1.98 -44.56 -14.56
CA ARG A 12 -2.55 -43.40 -15.23
C ARG A 12 -2.02 -42.00 -14.80
N TYR A 13 -1.15 -41.89 -13.82
CA TYR A 13 -0.77 -40.62 -13.20
C TYR A 13 0.71 -40.22 -13.39
N TYR A 14 1.36 -40.60 -14.46
CA TYR A 14 2.76 -40.23 -14.74
C TYR A 14 2.93 -38.87 -15.41
N LYS A 15 1.88 -38.02 -15.53
CA LYS A 15 1.96 -36.73 -16.20
C LYS A 15 1.69 -35.53 -15.30
N ASP A 16 1.04 -35.71 -14.18
CA ASP A 16 0.59 -34.53 -13.38
C ASP A 16 1.46 -34.40 -12.12
N ALA A 17 2.03 -33.20 -11.87
CA ALA A 17 2.72 -32.87 -10.63
C ALA A 17 1.72 -32.96 -9.44
N PHE A 18 2.20 -33.39 -8.27
CA PHE A 18 1.33 -33.63 -7.09
C PHE A 18 0.64 -32.33 -6.61
N LEU A 19 1.33 -31.20 -6.74
CA LEU A 19 0.86 -29.90 -6.28
C LEU A 19 0.11 -29.12 -7.38
N ASP A 20 0.26 -29.44 -8.67
CA ASP A 20 -0.50 -28.82 -9.76
C ASP A 20 -1.94 -29.37 -9.77
N THR A 21 -2.75 -28.84 -8.86
CA THR A 21 -4.14 -29.32 -8.68
C THR A 21 -5.13 -28.57 -9.56
N ASN A 22 -4.79 -27.36 -10.00
CA ASN A 22 -5.62 -26.55 -10.90
C ASN A 22 -5.56 -27.10 -12.35
N GLU A 23 -6.69 -27.11 -13.03
CA GLU A 23 -6.78 -27.57 -14.43
C GLU A 23 -5.93 -26.70 -15.37
N MET A 24 -5.86 -25.42 -15.13
CA MET A 24 -5.03 -24.48 -15.91
C MET A 24 -3.53 -24.78 -15.76
N GLU A 25 -3.06 -25.08 -14.55
CA GLU A 25 -1.66 -25.48 -14.29
C GLU A 25 -1.31 -26.77 -15.01
N ARG A 26 -2.18 -27.77 -14.93
CA ARG A 26 -1.99 -29.06 -15.61
C ARG A 26 -1.97 -28.95 -17.12
N ASN A 27 -2.86 -28.12 -17.68
CA ASN A 27 -2.96 -27.95 -19.14
C ASN A 27 -1.74 -27.22 -19.72
N ARG A 28 -1.18 -26.27 -18.96
CA ARG A 28 -0.01 -25.49 -19.38
C ARG A 28 1.32 -26.06 -18.93
N GLY A 29 1.32 -26.89 -17.89
CA GLY A 29 2.54 -27.47 -17.29
C GLY A 29 3.38 -26.42 -16.55
N ILE A 30 2.75 -25.37 -16.00
CA ILE A 30 3.39 -24.33 -15.19
C ILE A 30 2.64 -24.18 -13.87
N THR A 31 3.36 -23.97 -12.79
CA THR A 31 2.79 -23.60 -11.48
C THR A 31 2.38 -22.12 -11.52
N ILE A 32 1.13 -21.83 -11.14
CA ILE A 32 0.55 -20.49 -11.12
C ILE A 32 0.42 -19.97 -9.68
N PHE A 33 -0.07 -20.84 -8.80
CA PHE A 33 -0.34 -20.52 -7.41
C PHE A 33 0.61 -21.26 -6.47
N SER A 34 1.13 -20.56 -5.47
CA SER A 34 1.94 -21.22 -4.44
C SER A 34 1.11 -22.20 -3.62
N LYS A 35 1.63 -23.40 -3.40
CA LYS A 35 0.97 -24.48 -2.69
C LYS A 35 1.89 -25.14 -1.68
N GLN A 36 1.28 -25.71 -0.67
CA GLN A 36 1.94 -26.32 0.48
C GLN A 36 1.86 -27.85 0.45
N ALA A 37 2.97 -28.50 0.81
CA ALA A 37 2.99 -29.92 1.12
C ALA A 37 3.81 -30.17 2.40
N VAL A 38 3.30 -31.04 3.27
CA VAL A 38 4.00 -31.43 4.51
C VAL A 38 4.49 -32.85 4.38
N PHE A 39 5.75 -33.11 4.72
CA PHE A 39 6.35 -34.45 4.75
C PHE A 39 7.46 -34.53 5.81
N SER A 40 7.79 -35.76 6.24
CA SER A 40 8.86 -36.03 7.21
C SER A 40 10.02 -36.77 6.56
N TYR A 41 11.25 -36.38 6.86
CA TYR A 41 12.47 -37.03 6.42
C TYR A 41 13.59 -36.83 7.44
N GLY A 42 14.39 -37.84 7.71
CA GLY A 42 15.56 -37.74 8.62
C GLY A 42 15.25 -37.30 10.06
N GLY A 43 13.98 -37.50 10.53
CA GLY A 43 13.51 -37.02 11.84
C GLY A 43 13.07 -35.55 11.87
N CYS A 44 13.15 -34.84 10.75
CA CYS A 44 12.64 -33.49 10.57
C CYS A 44 11.28 -33.50 9.87
N GLU A 45 10.41 -32.54 10.21
CA GLU A 45 9.17 -32.27 9.50
C GLU A 45 9.40 -31.06 8.58
N PHE A 46 9.13 -31.25 7.30
CA PHE A 46 9.32 -30.21 6.28
C PHE A 46 7.97 -29.72 5.78
N THR A 47 7.81 -28.41 5.72
CA THR A 47 6.74 -27.75 4.99
C THR A 47 7.30 -27.20 3.69
N LEU A 48 7.01 -27.85 2.58
CA LEU A 48 7.41 -27.41 1.25
C LEU A 48 6.38 -26.42 0.72
N LEU A 49 6.83 -25.24 0.32
CA LEU A 49 6.06 -24.29 -0.48
C LEU A 49 6.54 -24.37 -1.94
N ASP A 50 5.66 -24.82 -2.82
CA ASP A 50 5.89 -24.84 -4.27
C ASP A 50 5.50 -23.49 -4.84
N THR A 51 6.45 -22.77 -5.42
CA THR A 51 6.27 -21.39 -5.89
C THR A 51 6.22 -21.32 -7.41
N PRO A 52 5.46 -20.35 -7.98
CA PRO A 52 5.45 -20.15 -9.42
C PRO A 52 6.86 -19.86 -9.97
N GLY A 53 7.21 -20.56 -11.07
CA GLY A 53 8.49 -20.35 -11.75
C GLY A 53 8.39 -19.43 -12.98
N HIS A 54 7.18 -18.96 -13.35
CA HIS A 54 6.97 -18.10 -14.50
C HIS A 54 7.01 -16.62 -14.07
N VAL A 55 7.62 -15.78 -14.92
CA VAL A 55 7.84 -14.35 -14.63
C VAL A 55 6.55 -13.59 -14.33
N ASP A 56 5.44 -13.92 -15.01
CA ASP A 56 4.14 -13.25 -14.83
C ASP A 56 3.55 -13.46 -13.42
N PHE A 57 4.07 -14.42 -12.64
CA PHE A 57 3.64 -14.73 -11.27
C PHE A 57 4.74 -14.42 -10.24
N SER A 58 5.71 -13.62 -10.60
CA SER A 58 6.83 -13.28 -9.73
C SER A 58 6.41 -12.57 -8.45
N ALA A 59 5.33 -11.80 -8.44
CA ALA A 59 4.80 -11.14 -7.25
C ALA A 59 4.26 -12.16 -6.21
N GLU A 60 3.53 -13.19 -6.66
CA GLU A 60 3.09 -14.30 -5.79
C GLU A 60 4.28 -15.06 -5.21
N MET A 61 5.31 -15.28 -6.03
CA MET A 61 6.56 -15.90 -5.60
C MET A 61 7.26 -15.03 -4.55
N GLU A 62 7.42 -13.74 -4.78
CA GLU A 62 8.12 -12.83 -3.87
C GLU A 62 7.43 -12.77 -2.49
N ARG A 63 6.09 -12.70 -2.44
CA ARG A 63 5.34 -12.79 -1.18
C ARG A 63 5.62 -14.10 -0.43
N THR A 64 5.75 -15.20 -1.17
CA THR A 64 6.05 -16.50 -0.57
C THR A 64 7.47 -16.55 0.00
N LEU A 65 8.46 -15.87 -0.62
CA LEU A 65 9.83 -15.80 -0.10
C LEU A 65 9.89 -15.28 1.33
N GLN A 66 9.06 -14.31 1.69
CA GLN A 66 9.08 -13.65 3.00
C GLN A 66 8.77 -14.60 4.19
N VAL A 67 8.26 -15.79 3.93
CA VAL A 67 7.92 -16.78 4.97
C VAL A 67 8.80 -18.03 4.93
N LEU A 68 9.81 -18.08 4.04
CA LEU A 68 10.72 -19.21 3.94
C LEU A 68 11.79 -19.16 5.05
N ASP A 69 12.17 -20.34 5.57
CA ASP A 69 13.37 -20.50 6.40
C ASP A 69 14.59 -20.81 5.52
N TYR A 70 14.36 -21.56 4.43
CA TYR A 70 15.37 -21.96 3.44
C TYR A 70 14.72 -21.99 2.06
N ALA A 71 15.51 -21.77 1.02
CA ALA A 71 15.08 -21.91 -0.36
C ALA A 71 15.85 -23.02 -1.06
N VAL A 72 15.18 -23.74 -1.96
CA VAL A 72 15.83 -24.62 -2.93
C VAL A 72 15.62 -24.02 -4.32
N LEU A 73 16.68 -23.41 -4.85
CA LEU A 73 16.68 -22.80 -6.18
C LEU A 73 16.88 -23.91 -7.23
N ILE A 74 15.88 -24.11 -8.08
CA ILE A 74 15.92 -25.12 -9.13
C ILE A 74 16.42 -24.50 -10.43
N ILE A 75 17.50 -25.03 -11.01
CA ILE A 75 18.07 -24.61 -12.29
C ILE A 75 17.94 -25.74 -13.29
N SER A 76 17.57 -25.44 -14.52
CA SER A 76 17.56 -26.44 -15.59
C SER A 76 18.98 -26.69 -16.11
N GLY A 77 19.47 -27.91 -16.06
CA GLY A 77 20.79 -28.26 -16.57
C GLY A 77 20.94 -28.11 -18.08
N ALA A 78 19.83 -28.15 -18.82
CA ALA A 78 19.85 -27.90 -20.26
C ALA A 78 19.97 -26.41 -20.61
N ASP A 79 19.39 -25.53 -19.78
CA ASP A 79 19.26 -24.11 -20.08
C ASP A 79 20.28 -23.26 -19.27
N GLY A 80 20.85 -23.82 -18.19
CA GLY A 80 21.78 -23.13 -17.31
C GLY A 80 21.14 -21.98 -16.51
N VAL A 81 21.95 -21.00 -16.09
CA VAL A 81 21.51 -19.84 -15.32
C VAL A 81 20.85 -18.82 -16.25
N GLN A 82 19.53 -18.65 -16.11
CA GLN A 82 18.71 -17.72 -16.89
C GLN A 82 18.58 -16.34 -16.23
N GLY A 83 18.03 -15.33 -16.95
CA GLY A 83 17.72 -14.00 -16.42
C GLY A 83 16.86 -14.05 -15.16
N HIS A 84 15.77 -14.83 -15.20
CA HIS A 84 14.88 -14.99 -14.05
C HIS A 84 15.57 -15.63 -12.85
N THR A 85 16.50 -16.59 -13.06
CA THR A 85 17.32 -17.16 -11.99
C THR A 85 18.15 -16.09 -11.27
N ARG A 86 18.70 -15.12 -12.00
CA ARG A 86 19.43 -13.98 -11.41
C ARG A 86 18.52 -13.08 -10.59
N THR A 87 17.29 -12.82 -11.08
CA THR A 87 16.30 -12.05 -10.33
C THR A 87 15.93 -12.75 -9.02
N LEU A 88 15.65 -14.06 -9.06
CA LEU A 88 15.39 -14.88 -7.88
C LEU A 88 16.57 -14.83 -6.91
N TRP A 89 17.80 -14.95 -7.42
CA TRP A 89 19.01 -14.90 -6.60
C TRP A 89 19.18 -13.58 -5.86
N ARG A 90 18.89 -12.44 -6.54
CA ARG A 90 18.90 -11.10 -5.91
C ARG A 90 17.83 -10.97 -4.82
N LEU A 91 16.61 -11.48 -5.07
CA LEU A 91 15.54 -11.48 -4.06
C LEU A 91 15.89 -12.35 -2.85
N LEU A 92 16.42 -13.56 -3.07
CA LEU A 92 16.90 -14.43 -2.00
C LEU A 92 18.00 -13.77 -1.16
N ALA A 93 18.86 -12.97 -1.80
CA ALA A 93 19.89 -12.19 -1.10
C ALA A 93 19.30 -11.04 -0.30
N ARG A 94 18.32 -10.33 -0.87
CA ARG A 94 17.63 -9.21 -0.21
C ARG A 94 16.92 -9.65 1.08
N TYR A 95 16.20 -10.77 1.01
CA TYR A 95 15.47 -11.32 2.16
C TYR A 95 16.34 -12.20 3.07
N ASP A 96 17.66 -12.23 2.85
CA ASP A 96 18.65 -13.01 3.62
C ASP A 96 18.29 -14.50 3.76
N ILE A 97 17.69 -15.11 2.71
CA ILE A 97 17.21 -16.49 2.75
C ILE A 97 18.35 -17.45 2.41
N PRO A 98 18.75 -18.38 3.33
CA PRO A 98 19.73 -19.43 3.06
C PRO A 98 19.25 -20.31 1.91
N THR A 99 20.15 -20.60 0.96
CA THR A 99 19.76 -21.17 -0.33
C THR A 99 20.56 -22.42 -0.67
N PHE A 100 19.86 -23.49 -1.03
CA PHE A 100 20.39 -24.68 -1.68
C PHE A 100 20.10 -24.58 -3.18
N ILE A 101 20.97 -25.13 -4.01
CA ILE A 101 20.80 -25.13 -5.46
C ILE A 101 20.64 -26.56 -5.94
N PHE A 102 19.62 -26.82 -6.76
CA PHE A 102 19.43 -28.12 -7.41
C PHE A 102 19.37 -27.97 -8.93
N VAL A 103 20.39 -28.46 -9.62
CA VAL A 103 20.46 -28.48 -11.08
C VAL A 103 19.73 -29.72 -11.58
N ASN A 104 18.56 -29.51 -12.12
CA ASN A 104 17.62 -30.54 -12.58
C ASN A 104 17.82 -30.84 -14.08
N LYS A 105 17.25 -31.96 -14.55
CA LYS A 105 17.29 -32.39 -15.96
C LYS A 105 18.70 -32.76 -16.45
N MET A 106 19.59 -33.22 -15.59
CA MET A 106 20.94 -33.66 -15.96
C MET A 106 20.96 -34.88 -16.86
N ASP A 107 19.83 -35.53 -17.02
CA ASP A 107 19.62 -36.64 -17.96
C ASP A 107 19.41 -36.20 -19.42
N GLN A 108 19.35 -34.92 -19.73
CA GLN A 108 19.23 -34.42 -21.09
C GLN A 108 20.58 -34.40 -21.81
N LEU A 109 20.52 -34.54 -23.14
CA LEU A 109 21.72 -34.55 -23.97
C LEU A 109 22.34 -33.14 -24.02
N GLY A 110 23.63 -33.06 -23.79
CA GLY A 110 24.40 -31.81 -23.83
C GLY A 110 24.59 -31.12 -22.49
N THR A 111 24.08 -31.67 -21.39
CA THR A 111 24.37 -31.20 -20.04
C THR A 111 25.80 -31.59 -19.65
N ASP A 112 26.56 -30.64 -19.09
CA ASP A 112 27.94 -30.80 -18.64
C ASP A 112 28.03 -30.29 -17.20
N HIS A 113 28.31 -31.17 -16.29
CA HIS A 113 28.31 -30.88 -14.86
C HIS A 113 29.32 -29.80 -14.45
N GLU A 114 30.57 -29.91 -14.91
CA GLU A 114 31.63 -28.97 -14.58
C GLU A 114 31.35 -27.57 -15.14
N LYS A 115 30.94 -27.49 -16.41
CA LYS A 115 30.60 -26.19 -17.03
C LYS A 115 29.43 -25.51 -16.36
N LEU A 116 28.41 -26.27 -15.91
CA LEU A 116 27.26 -25.71 -15.19
C LEU A 116 27.67 -25.21 -13.81
N LEU A 117 28.52 -25.93 -13.09
CA LEU A 117 29.04 -25.49 -11.81
C LEU A 117 29.87 -24.19 -11.96
N ASP A 118 30.74 -24.13 -12.97
CA ASP A 118 31.54 -22.93 -13.27
C ASP A 118 30.62 -21.75 -13.63
N GLN A 119 29.60 -21.96 -14.48
CA GLN A 119 28.61 -20.93 -14.80
C GLN A 119 27.86 -20.45 -13.55
N ILE A 120 27.47 -21.34 -12.64
CA ILE A 120 26.81 -20.97 -11.38
C ILE A 120 27.74 -20.15 -10.50
N LYS A 121 29.01 -20.57 -10.39
CA LYS A 121 30.03 -19.83 -9.63
C LYS A 121 30.26 -18.41 -10.18
N ASP A 122 30.39 -18.30 -11.49
CA ASP A 122 30.64 -17.01 -12.14
C ASP A 122 29.44 -16.06 -12.11
N THR A 123 28.20 -16.64 -12.16
CA THR A 123 26.98 -15.81 -12.32
C THR A 123 26.28 -15.51 -11.01
N LEU A 124 26.27 -16.46 -10.05
CA LEU A 124 25.55 -16.32 -8.79
C LEU A 124 26.50 -16.02 -7.61
N SER A 125 27.42 -16.94 -7.30
CA SER A 125 28.41 -16.74 -6.24
C SER A 125 29.55 -17.74 -6.34
N SER A 126 30.79 -17.28 -6.14
CA SER A 126 31.98 -18.14 -6.04
C SER A 126 31.90 -19.14 -4.87
N ALA A 127 31.03 -18.90 -3.87
CA ALA A 127 30.80 -19.79 -2.74
C ALA A 127 29.82 -20.94 -3.02
N CYS A 128 29.44 -21.17 -4.28
CA CYS A 128 28.69 -22.33 -4.71
C CYS A 128 29.61 -23.57 -4.74
N VAL A 129 29.28 -24.60 -3.95
CA VAL A 129 30.10 -25.82 -3.83
C VAL A 129 29.25 -27.04 -4.13
N ASP A 130 29.80 -28.00 -4.87
CA ASP A 130 29.12 -29.27 -5.19
C ASP A 130 29.07 -30.18 -3.96
N PHE A 131 27.86 -30.55 -3.56
CA PHE A 131 27.57 -31.48 -2.46
C PHE A 131 27.04 -32.84 -2.97
N SER A 132 27.08 -33.06 -4.29
CA SER A 132 26.73 -34.36 -4.87
C SER A 132 27.75 -35.47 -4.49
N LYS A 133 27.37 -36.74 -4.63
CA LYS A 133 28.34 -37.84 -4.50
C LYS A 133 29.30 -37.85 -5.69
N ASN A 134 30.54 -38.21 -5.43
CA ASN A 134 31.49 -38.50 -6.48
C ASN A 134 31.11 -39.73 -7.29
N GLU A 135 31.64 -39.90 -8.50
CA GLU A 135 31.38 -41.06 -9.37
C GLU A 135 31.65 -42.42 -8.69
N ASP A 136 32.60 -42.47 -7.74
CA ASP A 136 32.90 -43.65 -6.96
C ASP A 136 31.95 -43.89 -5.75
N GLY A 137 30.97 -43.02 -5.55
CA GLY A 137 30.02 -43.07 -4.45
C GLY A 137 30.55 -42.56 -3.12
N THR A 138 31.74 -41.98 -3.08
CA THR A 138 32.29 -41.34 -1.87
C THR A 138 31.68 -40.01 -1.64
N TYR A 139 31.44 -39.68 -0.38
CA TYR A 139 31.09 -38.35 0.08
C TYR A 139 32.32 -37.67 0.64
N ARG A 140 32.59 -36.42 0.27
CA ARG A 140 33.50 -35.56 0.99
C ARG A 140 34.95 -36.04 0.94
N ASP A 141 35.58 -35.88 -0.22
CA ASP A 141 37.05 -36.04 -0.40
C ASP A 141 37.79 -34.76 0.08
N MET A 142 39.09 -34.73 -0.08
CA MET A 142 39.91 -33.59 0.29
C MET A 142 39.55 -32.33 -0.50
N ASP A 143 39.23 -32.49 -1.78
CA ASP A 143 38.87 -31.37 -2.68
C ASP A 143 37.55 -30.71 -2.25
N PHE A 144 36.56 -31.49 -1.76
CA PHE A 144 35.34 -30.97 -1.15
C PHE A 144 35.61 -30.09 0.06
N TYR A 145 36.44 -30.57 1.01
CA TYR A 145 36.73 -29.78 2.22
C TYR A 145 37.55 -28.52 1.91
N GLU A 146 38.46 -28.57 0.92
CA GLU A 146 39.16 -27.38 0.46
C GLU A 146 38.22 -26.34 -0.15
N ASN A 147 37.29 -26.76 -1.02
CA ASN A 147 36.29 -25.87 -1.62
C ASN A 147 35.41 -25.23 -0.56
N VAL A 148 34.97 -25.98 0.45
CA VAL A 148 34.18 -25.43 1.56
C VAL A 148 34.98 -24.46 2.41
N ALA A 149 36.23 -24.81 2.74
CA ALA A 149 37.14 -23.99 3.57
C ALA A 149 37.39 -22.61 2.95
N VAL A 150 37.60 -22.55 1.64
CA VAL A 150 37.89 -21.30 0.91
C VAL A 150 36.74 -20.30 0.98
N CYS A 151 35.51 -20.74 1.26
CA CYS A 151 34.35 -19.85 1.33
C CYS A 151 34.33 -18.97 2.59
N ASN A 152 35.11 -19.29 3.65
CA ASN A 152 35.16 -18.50 4.88
C ASN A 152 36.55 -18.50 5.49
N GLU A 153 37.13 -17.32 5.77
CA GLU A 153 38.52 -17.18 6.30
C GLU A 153 38.74 -17.94 7.61
N LYS A 154 37.78 -17.90 8.54
CA LYS A 154 37.94 -18.57 9.84
C LYS A 154 37.91 -20.09 9.72
N VAL A 155 37.06 -20.59 8.81
CA VAL A 155 36.95 -22.03 8.52
C VAL A 155 38.21 -22.49 7.78
N LEU A 156 38.76 -21.67 6.89
CA LEU A 156 40.05 -21.96 6.22
C LEU A 156 41.21 -22.07 7.22
N GLU A 157 41.32 -21.12 8.15
CA GLU A 157 42.35 -21.17 9.21
C GLU A 157 42.21 -22.44 10.04
N ALA A 158 41.00 -22.77 10.50
CA ALA A 158 40.73 -23.99 11.28
C ALA A 158 41.02 -25.27 10.48
N TYR A 159 40.71 -25.29 9.18
CA TYR A 159 40.99 -26.43 8.31
C TYR A 159 42.52 -26.62 8.11
N LEU A 160 43.26 -25.54 7.90
CA LEU A 160 44.72 -25.59 7.76
C LEU A 160 45.42 -26.02 9.05
N GLU A 161 44.87 -25.73 10.23
CA GLU A 161 45.38 -26.15 11.51
C GLU A 161 45.00 -27.57 11.90
N GLY A 162 43.72 -27.95 11.66
CA GLY A 162 43.11 -29.18 12.16
C GLY A 162 42.89 -30.27 11.12
N GLY A 163 42.88 -29.95 9.81
CA GLY A 163 42.66 -30.89 8.72
C GLY A 163 41.24 -31.41 8.58
N SER A 164 40.26 -30.81 9.30
CA SER A 164 38.85 -31.17 9.25
C SER A 164 37.93 -29.95 9.49
N ILE A 165 36.75 -29.93 8.92
CA ILE A 165 35.73 -28.91 9.14
C ILE A 165 34.62 -29.50 10.00
N GLU A 166 34.21 -28.78 11.04
CA GLU A 166 33.06 -29.18 11.87
C GLU A 166 31.76 -28.95 11.12
N GLU A 167 30.80 -29.91 11.21
CA GLU A 167 29.50 -29.82 10.55
C GLU A 167 28.69 -28.60 10.98
N GLU A 168 28.88 -28.18 12.23
CA GLU A 168 28.24 -26.97 12.76
C GLU A 168 28.72 -25.71 12.05
N SER A 169 30.02 -25.63 11.72
CA SER A 169 30.57 -24.52 10.93
C SER A 169 29.95 -24.48 9.51
N VAL A 170 29.73 -25.64 8.88
CA VAL A 170 29.06 -25.72 7.58
C VAL A 170 27.61 -25.22 7.67
N ARG A 171 26.86 -25.61 8.71
CA ARG A 171 25.50 -25.14 8.98
C ARG A 171 25.44 -23.61 9.14
N GLU A 172 26.40 -23.05 9.91
CA GLU A 172 26.47 -21.60 10.11
C GLU A 172 26.77 -20.85 8.82
N MET A 173 27.70 -21.34 8.00
CA MET A 173 28.05 -20.74 6.72
C MET A 173 26.85 -20.73 5.77
N ILE A 174 26.08 -21.84 5.70
CA ILE A 174 24.86 -21.90 4.88
C ILE A 174 23.82 -20.91 5.42
N GLN A 175 23.61 -20.87 6.74
CA GLN A 175 22.64 -19.96 7.37
C GLN A 175 22.99 -18.48 7.13
N LYS A 176 24.28 -18.13 7.10
CA LYS A 176 24.76 -16.77 6.83
C LYS A 176 24.95 -16.45 5.35
N ARG A 177 24.53 -17.36 4.46
CA ARG A 177 24.74 -17.22 3.00
C ARG A 177 26.20 -17.08 2.56
N GLU A 178 27.11 -17.63 3.32
CA GLU A 178 28.54 -17.70 3.01
C GLU A 178 28.91 -18.96 2.21
N LEU A 179 28.00 -19.94 2.14
CA LEU A 179 28.16 -21.20 1.41
C LEU A 179 26.82 -21.61 0.80
N PHE A 180 26.83 -22.05 -0.46
CA PHE A 180 25.64 -22.47 -1.20
C PHE A 180 25.84 -23.89 -1.71
N PRO A 181 25.19 -24.90 -1.07
CA PRO A 181 25.28 -26.28 -1.51
C PRO A 181 24.58 -26.49 -2.86
N CYS A 182 25.30 -27.05 -3.84
CA CYS A 182 24.80 -27.40 -5.16
C CYS A 182 24.65 -28.91 -5.29
N PHE A 183 23.55 -29.33 -5.90
CA PHE A 183 23.24 -30.71 -6.22
C PHE A 183 22.88 -30.84 -7.68
N PHE A 184 23.26 -31.97 -8.30
CA PHE A 184 23.02 -32.25 -9.70
C PHE A 184 22.21 -33.53 -9.81
N GLY A 185 21.17 -33.55 -10.65
CA GLY A 185 20.32 -34.72 -10.76
C GLY A 185 19.19 -34.61 -11.79
N SER A 186 18.31 -35.58 -11.73
CA SER A 186 17.08 -35.65 -12.54
C SER A 186 15.88 -35.97 -11.65
N ALA A 187 15.02 -35.02 -11.41
CA ALA A 187 13.80 -35.25 -10.64
C ALA A 187 12.90 -36.29 -11.27
N LEU A 188 12.88 -36.36 -12.61
CA LEU A 188 12.13 -37.37 -13.35
C LEU A 188 12.62 -38.82 -13.07
N LYS A 189 13.94 -39.01 -12.94
CA LYS A 189 14.57 -40.30 -12.63
C LYS A 189 14.79 -40.52 -11.14
N MET A 190 14.51 -39.54 -10.30
CA MET A 190 14.77 -39.53 -8.85
C MET A 190 16.29 -39.58 -8.49
N GLU A 191 17.14 -39.12 -9.41
CA GLU A 191 18.58 -39.00 -9.20
C GLU A 191 18.91 -37.68 -8.49
N GLY A 192 19.79 -37.70 -7.46
CA GLY A 192 20.21 -36.53 -6.67
C GLY A 192 19.20 -36.04 -5.62
N ILE A 193 17.95 -36.57 -5.62
CA ILE A 193 16.89 -36.12 -4.69
C ILE A 193 17.14 -36.59 -3.26
N GLU A 194 17.65 -37.81 -3.08
CA GLU A 194 17.95 -38.37 -1.74
C GLU A 194 19.10 -37.61 -1.08
N GLU A 195 20.10 -37.22 -1.86
CA GLU A 195 21.24 -36.42 -1.43
C GLU A 195 20.80 -35.02 -0.99
N LEU A 196 19.93 -34.38 -1.77
CA LEU A 196 19.36 -33.07 -1.41
C LEU A 196 18.54 -33.16 -0.10
N LEU A 197 17.67 -34.16 0.02
CA LEU A 197 16.85 -34.37 1.23
C LEU A 197 17.71 -34.65 2.47
N PHE A 198 18.76 -35.46 2.30
CA PHE A 198 19.73 -35.73 3.35
C PHE A 198 20.43 -34.43 3.77
N ALA A 199 20.90 -33.63 2.82
CA ALA A 199 21.55 -32.39 3.10
C ALA A 199 20.62 -31.37 3.79
N LEU A 200 19.36 -31.28 3.36
CA LEU A 200 18.37 -30.46 4.04
C LEU A 200 18.13 -30.91 5.48
N SER A 201 18.08 -32.25 5.75
CA SER A 201 17.91 -32.71 7.11
C SER A 201 19.14 -32.51 8.00
N GLU A 202 20.32 -32.44 7.41
CA GLU A 202 21.59 -32.36 8.12
C GLU A 202 22.05 -30.92 8.31
N TYR A 203 21.93 -30.07 7.29
CA TYR A 203 22.52 -28.73 7.27
C TYR A 203 21.56 -27.59 7.55
N THR A 204 20.25 -27.85 7.75
CA THR A 204 19.32 -26.82 8.16
C THR A 204 19.22 -26.75 9.69
N LYS A 205 19.03 -25.54 10.20
CA LYS A 205 18.72 -25.29 11.60
C LYS A 205 17.31 -24.72 11.69
N MET A 206 16.58 -25.12 12.72
CA MET A 206 15.32 -24.45 13.04
C MET A 206 15.62 -23.03 13.53
N PRO A 207 14.88 -22.00 13.04
CA PRO A 207 14.96 -20.65 13.59
C PRO A 207 14.61 -20.63 15.08
N GLU A 208 15.20 -19.71 15.82
CA GLU A 208 14.82 -19.42 17.20
C GLU A 208 13.58 -18.53 17.19
N TYR A 209 12.47 -19.03 17.73
CA TYR A 209 11.22 -18.30 17.78
C TYR A 209 11.00 -17.63 19.14
N GLN A 210 10.37 -16.45 19.11
CA GLN A 210 10.02 -15.72 20.34
C GLN A 210 8.88 -16.45 21.10
N GLU A 211 8.84 -16.26 22.44
CA GLU A 211 7.76 -16.83 23.26
C GLU A 211 6.41 -16.13 23.05
N LYS A 212 6.45 -14.85 22.63
CA LYS A 212 5.23 -14.09 22.35
C LYS A 212 4.67 -14.47 20.98
N PHE A 213 3.33 -14.51 20.90
CA PHE A 213 2.67 -14.75 19.62
C PHE A 213 3.04 -13.70 18.60
N GLY A 214 3.45 -14.19 17.44
CA GLY A 214 3.69 -13.43 16.22
C GLY A 214 3.35 -14.28 15.01
N ALA A 215 2.88 -13.65 13.95
CA ALA A 215 2.63 -14.33 12.67
C ALA A 215 2.76 -13.34 11.51
N THR A 216 3.19 -13.84 10.33
CA THR A 216 3.25 -13.09 9.08
C THR A 216 2.21 -13.63 8.12
N VAL A 217 1.34 -12.77 7.63
CA VAL A 217 0.37 -13.10 6.57
C VAL A 217 1.06 -12.95 5.21
N PHE A 218 1.06 -14.00 4.40
CA PHE A 218 1.74 -13.94 3.09
C PHE A 218 0.79 -14.13 1.90
N LYS A 219 -0.42 -14.66 2.13
CA LYS A 219 -1.36 -14.97 1.06
C LYS A 219 -2.80 -14.99 1.56
N ILE A 220 -3.69 -14.50 0.70
CA ILE A 220 -5.15 -14.64 0.88
C ILE A 220 -5.67 -15.51 -0.25
N THR A 221 -6.57 -16.45 0.08
CA THR A 221 -7.27 -17.25 -0.92
C THR A 221 -8.72 -17.49 -0.51
N ARG A 222 -9.50 -18.12 -1.38
CA ARG A 222 -10.87 -18.56 -1.06
C ARG A 222 -11.04 -20.03 -1.30
N ASP A 223 -11.75 -20.71 -0.40
CA ASP A 223 -12.07 -22.12 -0.59
C ASP A 223 -13.20 -22.32 -1.62
N ALA A 224 -13.51 -23.57 -1.94
CA ALA A 224 -14.55 -23.93 -2.93
C ALA A 224 -15.95 -23.41 -2.55
N GLN A 225 -16.18 -23.04 -1.29
CA GLN A 225 -17.42 -22.44 -0.81
C GLN A 225 -17.37 -20.91 -0.82
N GLY A 226 -16.26 -20.30 -1.27
CA GLY A 226 -16.03 -18.85 -1.29
C GLY A 226 -15.60 -18.27 0.06
N SER A 227 -15.33 -19.10 1.08
CA SER A 227 -14.88 -18.63 2.37
C SER A 227 -13.43 -18.13 2.28
N ARG A 228 -13.17 -16.96 2.84
CA ARG A 228 -11.84 -16.35 2.89
C ARG A 228 -10.89 -17.13 3.77
N LEU A 229 -9.70 -17.40 3.27
CA LEU A 229 -8.59 -18.06 3.94
C LEU A 229 -7.41 -17.12 4.04
N THR A 230 -6.94 -16.86 5.24
CA THR A 230 -5.71 -16.12 5.50
C THR A 230 -4.57 -17.11 5.74
N HIS A 231 -3.61 -17.16 4.83
CA HIS A 231 -2.42 -17.99 4.96
C HIS A 231 -1.35 -17.23 5.71
N LEU A 232 -0.82 -17.83 6.76
CA LEU A 232 0.16 -17.21 7.63
C LEU A 232 1.21 -18.20 8.12
N LYS A 233 2.40 -17.70 8.43
CA LYS A 233 3.43 -18.41 9.18
C LYS A 233 3.43 -17.89 10.61
N VAL A 234 3.36 -18.78 11.58
CA VAL A 234 3.52 -18.44 12.99
C VAL A 234 5.00 -18.22 13.27
N THR A 235 5.39 -16.98 13.64
CA THR A 235 6.78 -16.55 13.88
C THR A 235 7.12 -16.46 15.36
N GLY A 236 6.14 -16.70 16.24
CA GLY A 236 6.36 -16.71 17.69
C GLY A 236 5.17 -17.30 18.45
N GLY A 237 5.44 -17.91 19.63
CA GLY A 237 4.43 -18.43 20.51
C GLY A 237 3.56 -19.53 19.90
N VAL A 238 2.28 -19.53 20.27
CA VAL A 238 1.30 -20.55 19.85
C VAL A 238 0.02 -19.89 19.37
N LEU A 239 -0.45 -20.26 18.21
CA LEU A 239 -1.75 -19.85 17.68
C LEU A 239 -2.82 -20.87 18.02
N LYS A 240 -3.93 -20.45 18.62
CA LYS A 240 -5.06 -21.32 19.00
C LYS A 240 -6.32 -20.96 18.25
N ALA A 241 -7.09 -21.98 17.88
CA ALA A 241 -8.42 -21.80 17.35
C ALA A 241 -9.29 -21.02 18.36
N ARG A 242 -10.16 -20.15 17.86
CA ARG A 242 -11.03 -19.25 18.63
C ARG A 242 -10.31 -18.13 19.37
N ASN A 243 -8.99 -17.96 19.21
CA ASN A 243 -8.32 -16.77 19.71
C ASN A 243 -8.81 -15.52 18.99
N LEU A 244 -8.82 -14.42 19.71
CA LEU A 244 -9.01 -13.08 19.16
C LEU A 244 -7.66 -12.60 18.65
N LEU A 245 -7.61 -12.16 17.40
CA LEU A 245 -6.45 -11.50 16.83
C LEU A 245 -6.79 -10.04 16.53
N SER A 246 -5.81 -9.21 16.59
CA SER A 246 -5.89 -7.79 16.24
C SER A 246 -4.77 -7.44 15.26
N GLY A 247 -5.04 -6.51 14.38
CA GLY A 247 -4.09 -5.98 13.42
C GLY A 247 -4.55 -4.61 12.96
N HIS A 248 -3.89 -4.06 11.95
CA HIS A 248 -4.22 -2.76 11.37
C HIS A 248 -4.86 -2.95 9.99
N LYS A 249 -5.84 -2.12 9.65
CA LYS A 249 -6.38 -2.15 8.28
C LYS A 249 -5.35 -1.60 7.31
N GLN A 250 -5.22 -2.24 6.16
CA GLN A 250 -4.34 -1.79 5.08
C GLN A 250 -4.57 -0.30 4.77
N ASN A 251 -3.50 0.47 4.68
CA ASN A 251 -3.49 1.93 4.46
C ASN A 251 -4.18 2.78 5.55
N LYS A 252 -4.43 2.21 6.75
CA LYS A 252 -5.08 2.90 7.86
C LYS A 252 -4.50 2.42 9.20
N ALA A 253 -3.28 2.84 9.50
CA ALA A 253 -2.55 2.43 10.70
C ALA A 253 -3.32 2.68 12.04
N GLU A 254 -4.29 3.61 12.04
CA GLU A 254 -5.11 3.93 13.21
C GLU A 254 -6.36 3.05 13.34
N ASP A 255 -6.81 2.40 12.27
CA ASP A 255 -7.98 1.51 12.28
C ASP A 255 -7.59 0.10 12.72
N ILE A 256 -7.62 -0.16 14.02
CA ILE A 256 -7.38 -1.49 14.58
C ILE A 256 -8.61 -2.36 14.35
N TRP A 257 -8.40 -3.56 13.81
CA TRP A 257 -9.43 -4.60 13.73
C TRP A 257 -9.19 -5.66 14.82
N GLU A 258 -10.26 -6.22 15.34
CA GLU A 258 -10.25 -7.38 16.24
C GLU A 258 -11.22 -8.44 15.72
N GLU A 259 -10.71 -9.60 15.34
CA GLU A 259 -11.51 -10.70 14.80
C GLU A 259 -11.12 -12.04 15.42
N LYS A 260 -12.05 -12.97 15.40
CA LYS A 260 -11.88 -14.29 15.98
C LYS A 260 -11.59 -15.33 14.92
N ILE A 261 -10.52 -16.11 15.12
CA ILE A 261 -10.23 -17.27 14.32
C ILE A 261 -11.31 -18.34 14.53
N ASN A 262 -11.88 -18.85 13.44
CA ASN A 262 -12.85 -19.94 13.51
C ASN A 262 -12.15 -21.30 13.46
N GLN A 263 -11.27 -21.53 12.49
CA GLN A 263 -10.55 -22.78 12.27
C GLN A 263 -9.10 -22.51 11.86
N ILE A 264 -8.20 -23.40 12.23
CA ILE A 264 -6.82 -23.47 11.75
C ILE A 264 -6.73 -24.71 10.86
N ARG A 265 -6.25 -24.54 9.63
CA ARG A 265 -6.11 -25.60 8.59
C ARG A 265 -4.65 -25.69 8.16
N ILE A 266 -4.08 -26.88 8.21
CA ILE A 266 -2.76 -27.18 7.63
C ILE A 266 -3.01 -27.93 6.33
N TYR A 267 -2.59 -27.33 5.21
CA TYR A 267 -2.78 -27.90 3.89
C TYR A 267 -1.64 -28.84 3.50
N SER A 268 -1.95 -29.89 2.74
CA SER A 268 -0.98 -30.68 2.00
C SER A 268 -1.60 -31.06 0.65
N GLY A 269 -1.28 -30.27 -0.38
CA GLY A 269 -1.99 -30.27 -1.66
C GLY A 269 -3.43 -29.77 -1.50
N GLU A 270 -4.42 -30.50 -2.04
CA GLU A 270 -5.85 -30.14 -1.92
C GLU A 270 -6.47 -30.45 -0.55
N LYS A 271 -5.82 -31.32 0.23
CA LYS A 271 -6.34 -31.76 1.52
C LYS A 271 -5.81 -30.91 2.64
N TYR A 272 -6.62 -30.73 3.66
CA TYR A 272 -6.20 -30.08 4.89
C TYR A 272 -6.59 -30.87 6.14
N GLU A 273 -5.82 -30.67 7.19
CA GLU A 273 -6.10 -31.13 8.54
C GLU A 273 -6.45 -29.92 9.41
N THR A 274 -7.49 -30.05 10.24
CA THR A 274 -7.82 -29.00 11.22
C THR A 274 -7.07 -29.24 12.51
N LYS A 275 -6.47 -28.19 13.06
CA LYS A 275 -5.79 -28.22 14.36
C LYS A 275 -6.45 -27.23 15.32
N ASP A 276 -6.44 -27.57 16.60
CA ASP A 276 -6.92 -26.67 17.66
C ASP A 276 -5.84 -25.63 18.03
N GLU A 277 -4.55 -26.02 17.90
CA GLU A 277 -3.41 -25.14 18.13
C GLU A 277 -2.24 -25.51 17.21
N VAL A 278 -1.40 -24.51 16.89
CA VAL A 278 -0.17 -24.65 16.12
C VAL A 278 0.94 -23.81 16.74
N GLU A 279 2.16 -24.34 16.72
CA GLU A 279 3.36 -23.72 17.27
C GLU A 279 4.09 -22.85 16.24
N ALA A 280 5.02 -22.00 16.72
CA ALA A 280 5.91 -21.22 15.90
C ALA A 280 6.66 -22.10 14.88
N GLY A 281 6.89 -21.58 13.66
CA GLY A 281 7.43 -22.31 12.52
C GLY A 281 6.36 -22.95 11.60
N THR A 282 5.12 -23.08 12.08
CA THR A 282 4.04 -23.71 11.31
C THR A 282 3.44 -22.72 10.29
N ILE A 283 3.27 -23.19 9.06
CA ILE A 283 2.51 -22.50 8.01
C ILE A 283 1.10 -23.10 8.00
N CYS A 284 0.10 -22.24 8.14
CA CYS A 284 -1.30 -22.64 8.19
C CYS A 284 -2.21 -21.61 7.51
N ALA A 285 -3.44 -22.02 7.21
CA ALA A 285 -4.51 -21.12 6.79
C ALA A 285 -5.55 -21.01 7.90
N VAL A 286 -6.02 -19.80 8.17
CA VAL A 286 -7.06 -19.53 9.16
C VAL A 286 -8.32 -18.98 8.51
N THR A 287 -9.48 -19.30 9.09
CA THR A 287 -10.77 -18.74 8.70
C THR A 287 -11.31 -17.81 9.77
N GLY A 288 -12.12 -16.83 9.36
CA GLY A 288 -12.79 -15.90 10.29
C GLY A 288 -12.14 -14.53 10.38
N LEU A 289 -11.09 -14.27 9.59
CA LEU A 289 -10.44 -12.97 9.46
C LEU A 289 -10.86 -12.31 8.14
N SER A 290 -11.31 -11.06 8.19
CA SER A 290 -11.83 -10.32 7.03
C SER A 290 -10.92 -9.18 6.58
N TYR A 291 -10.11 -8.64 7.48
CA TYR A 291 -9.33 -7.43 7.22
C TYR A 291 -7.83 -7.67 7.00
N THR A 292 -7.35 -8.89 7.20
CA THR A 292 -5.94 -9.23 6.97
C THR A 292 -5.53 -9.03 5.52
N TYR A 293 -4.27 -8.70 5.27
CA TYR A 293 -3.70 -8.53 3.93
C TYR A 293 -2.32 -9.17 3.83
N PRO A 294 -1.86 -9.55 2.62
CA PRO A 294 -0.51 -10.08 2.44
C PRO A 294 0.56 -9.06 2.86
N GLY A 295 1.54 -9.51 3.66
CA GLY A 295 2.56 -8.65 4.27
C GLY A 295 2.24 -8.18 5.68
N GLU A 296 1.00 -8.33 6.16
CA GLU A 296 0.62 -7.92 7.52
C GLU A 296 1.34 -8.75 8.58
N GLY A 297 1.92 -8.06 9.56
CA GLY A 297 2.46 -8.66 10.79
C GLY A 297 1.41 -8.68 11.88
N LEU A 298 1.22 -9.83 12.52
CA LEU A 298 0.26 -10.03 13.61
C LEU A 298 0.97 -10.24 14.95
N GLY A 299 0.44 -9.69 16.00
CA GLY A 299 0.96 -9.84 17.37
C GLY A 299 2.27 -9.09 17.58
N SER A 300 3.38 -9.81 17.85
CA SER A 300 4.71 -9.21 18.01
C SER A 300 5.52 -9.10 16.70
N GLN A 301 4.94 -9.52 15.58
CA GLN A 301 5.58 -9.47 14.28
C GLN A 301 5.34 -8.09 13.64
N GLU A 302 6.38 -7.49 13.11
CA GLU A 302 6.31 -6.28 12.30
C GLU A 302 5.81 -6.59 10.88
N GLU A 303 5.31 -5.58 10.17
CA GLU A 303 4.93 -5.71 8.77
C GLU A 303 6.13 -6.13 7.91
N SER A 304 5.86 -6.91 6.88
CA SER A 304 6.86 -7.32 5.91
C SER A 304 7.20 -6.15 4.97
N GLU A 305 8.41 -6.18 4.41
CA GLU A 305 8.79 -5.23 3.35
C GLU A 305 7.86 -5.38 2.13
N LEU A 306 7.57 -4.26 1.49
CA LEU A 306 6.77 -4.26 0.25
C LEU A 306 7.52 -5.02 -0.86
N PRO A 307 6.81 -5.79 -1.70
CA PRO A 307 7.38 -6.44 -2.86
C PRO A 307 8.02 -5.41 -3.81
N ILE A 308 9.14 -5.79 -4.45
CA ILE A 308 9.81 -4.96 -5.46
C ILE A 308 9.25 -5.23 -6.86
N LEU A 309 8.81 -6.47 -7.08
CA LEU A 309 8.31 -6.88 -8.37
C LEU A 309 6.89 -6.37 -8.56
N GLU A 310 6.78 -5.23 -9.23
CA GLU A 310 5.52 -4.57 -9.53
C GLU A 310 5.15 -4.73 -11.02
N PRO A 311 3.84 -4.77 -11.35
CA PRO A 311 3.40 -4.74 -12.72
C PRO A 311 3.86 -3.47 -13.45
N VAL A 312 4.23 -3.62 -14.70
CA VAL A 312 4.68 -2.50 -15.57
C VAL A 312 3.70 -2.14 -16.67
N LEU A 313 2.61 -2.90 -16.78
CA LEU A 313 1.59 -2.73 -17.80
C LEU A 313 0.21 -2.53 -17.16
N THR A 314 -0.53 -1.54 -17.66
CA THR A 314 -1.93 -1.32 -17.28
C THR A 314 -2.83 -1.65 -18.45
N TYR A 315 -3.85 -2.46 -18.20
CA TYR A 315 -4.86 -2.84 -19.17
C TYR A 315 -6.22 -2.32 -18.78
N GLU A 316 -7.03 -2.02 -19.79
CA GLU A 316 -8.46 -1.79 -19.64
C GLU A 316 -9.19 -3.13 -19.57
N LEU A 317 -10.03 -3.34 -18.58
CA LEU A 317 -10.93 -4.48 -18.49
C LEU A 317 -12.25 -4.15 -19.17
N ILE A 318 -12.54 -4.80 -20.27
CA ILE A 318 -13.74 -4.61 -21.07
C ILE A 318 -14.80 -5.62 -20.63
N LEU A 319 -15.90 -5.11 -20.10
CA LEU A 319 -17.04 -5.93 -19.69
C LEU A 319 -17.99 -6.20 -20.87
N PRO A 320 -18.61 -7.39 -20.93
CA PRO A 320 -19.60 -7.67 -21.95
C PRO A 320 -20.85 -6.81 -21.80
N ASP A 321 -21.60 -6.64 -22.89
CA ASP A 321 -22.85 -5.87 -22.93
C ASP A 321 -23.84 -6.31 -21.86
N GLY A 322 -24.33 -5.37 -21.08
CA GLY A 322 -25.32 -5.60 -20.02
C GLY A 322 -24.75 -5.85 -18.63
N VAL A 323 -23.44 -5.99 -18.46
CA VAL A 323 -22.78 -6.04 -17.14
C VAL A 323 -22.41 -4.64 -16.70
N GLN A 324 -22.94 -4.21 -15.57
CA GLN A 324 -22.62 -2.89 -15.03
C GLN A 324 -21.32 -2.91 -14.23
N PRO A 325 -20.40 -1.93 -14.44
CA PRO A 325 -19.16 -1.84 -13.72
C PRO A 325 -19.33 -1.84 -12.19
N GLN A 326 -20.34 -1.13 -11.68
CA GLN A 326 -20.64 -1.06 -10.25
C GLN A 326 -20.97 -2.43 -9.62
N ALA A 327 -21.56 -3.35 -10.39
CA ALA A 327 -21.84 -4.70 -9.93
C ALA A 327 -20.60 -5.62 -10.01
N MET A 328 -19.64 -5.26 -10.88
CA MET A 328 -18.41 -6.03 -11.05
C MET A 328 -17.30 -5.61 -10.07
N MET A 329 -17.19 -4.33 -9.70
CA MET A 329 -16.16 -3.83 -8.80
C MET A 329 -16.04 -4.60 -7.47
N PRO A 330 -17.11 -4.94 -6.74
CA PRO A 330 -16.99 -5.74 -5.52
C PRO A 330 -16.43 -7.14 -5.75
N LYS A 331 -16.65 -7.73 -6.94
CA LYS A 331 -16.12 -9.03 -7.32
C LYS A 331 -14.64 -8.95 -7.69
N LEU A 332 -14.26 -7.88 -8.37
CA LEU A 332 -12.87 -7.59 -8.71
C LEU A 332 -12.05 -7.26 -7.45
N ALA A 333 -12.61 -6.55 -6.50
CA ALA A 333 -11.99 -6.30 -5.20
C ALA A 333 -11.66 -7.61 -4.45
N MET A 334 -12.46 -8.67 -4.64
CA MET A 334 -12.15 -9.99 -4.07
C MET A 334 -10.91 -10.63 -4.74
N LEU A 335 -10.64 -10.36 -6.01
CA LEU A 335 -9.43 -10.80 -6.69
C LEU A 335 -8.22 -9.97 -6.25
N GLU A 336 -8.40 -8.68 -6.07
CA GLU A 336 -7.37 -7.78 -5.57
C GLU A 336 -6.95 -8.11 -4.12
N GLU A 337 -7.87 -8.58 -3.26
CA GLU A 337 -7.49 -9.14 -1.95
C GLU A 337 -6.55 -10.35 -2.05
N GLU A 338 -6.71 -11.19 -3.09
CA GLU A 338 -5.87 -12.37 -3.34
C GLU A 338 -4.55 -11.99 -4.02
N GLU A 339 -4.60 -11.04 -4.96
CA GLU A 339 -3.47 -10.51 -5.74
C GLU A 339 -3.45 -8.98 -5.68
N PRO A 340 -2.88 -8.37 -4.62
CA PRO A 340 -2.88 -6.92 -4.42
C PRO A 340 -2.21 -6.13 -5.55
N GLU A 341 -1.27 -6.73 -6.25
CA GLU A 341 -0.52 -6.11 -7.35
C GLU A 341 -1.39 -5.81 -8.58
N LEU A 342 -2.63 -6.34 -8.64
CA LEU A 342 -3.55 -6.03 -9.75
C LEU A 342 -3.98 -4.56 -9.77
N HIS A 343 -3.91 -3.84 -8.66
CA HIS A 343 -4.27 -2.42 -8.54
C HIS A 343 -5.48 -2.05 -9.39
N ILE A 344 -6.64 -2.61 -9.00
CA ILE A 344 -7.88 -2.49 -9.79
C ILE A 344 -8.55 -1.15 -9.50
N VAL A 345 -8.54 -0.23 -10.46
CA VAL A 345 -9.06 1.11 -10.29
C VAL A 345 -10.20 1.39 -11.29
N TRP A 346 -11.32 1.88 -10.78
CA TRP A 346 -12.38 2.44 -11.59
C TRP A 346 -12.08 3.91 -11.93
N ASN A 347 -11.87 4.20 -13.21
CA ASN A 347 -11.72 5.57 -13.68
C ASN A 347 -13.10 6.15 -14.03
N GLU A 348 -13.56 7.11 -13.22
CA GLU A 348 -14.89 7.72 -13.40
C GLU A 348 -14.97 8.61 -14.65
N GLU A 349 -13.88 9.25 -15.05
CA GLU A 349 -13.87 10.16 -16.20
C GLU A 349 -13.95 9.40 -17.51
N LEU A 350 -13.20 8.31 -17.63
CA LEU A 350 -13.17 7.47 -18.83
C LEU A 350 -14.21 6.36 -18.82
N GLN A 351 -14.87 6.09 -17.68
CA GLN A 351 -15.79 4.96 -17.47
C GLN A 351 -15.12 3.60 -17.77
N GLU A 352 -13.85 3.46 -17.39
CA GLU A 352 -12.99 2.31 -17.65
C GLU A 352 -12.55 1.67 -16.33
N ILE A 353 -12.45 0.34 -16.29
CA ILE A 353 -11.77 -0.40 -15.22
C ILE A 353 -10.34 -0.64 -15.66
N LYS A 354 -9.37 -0.17 -14.89
CA LYS A 354 -7.94 -0.37 -15.13
C LYS A 354 -7.40 -1.44 -14.20
N ILE A 355 -6.58 -2.34 -14.75
CA ILE A 355 -5.92 -3.43 -14.02
C ILE A 355 -4.44 -3.42 -14.38
N GLN A 356 -3.58 -3.54 -13.40
CA GLN A 356 -2.13 -3.68 -13.61
C GLN A 356 -1.78 -5.16 -13.73
N ILE A 357 -0.90 -5.52 -14.66
CA ILE A 357 -0.59 -6.90 -15.02
C ILE A 357 0.91 -7.04 -15.30
N MET A 358 1.51 -8.14 -14.84
CA MET A 358 2.92 -8.47 -15.06
C MET A 358 3.20 -8.93 -16.49
N GLY A 359 2.30 -9.70 -17.09
CA GLY A 359 2.49 -10.28 -18.42
C GLY A 359 1.25 -10.88 -19.05
N GLU A 360 1.40 -11.35 -20.32
CA GLU A 360 0.27 -11.84 -21.14
C GLU A 360 -0.35 -13.15 -20.59
N VAL A 361 0.44 -14.01 -19.96
CA VAL A 361 -0.08 -15.26 -19.38
C VAL A 361 -1.02 -14.98 -18.22
N GLN A 362 -0.73 -13.95 -17.40
CA GLN A 362 -1.60 -13.51 -16.33
C GLN A 362 -2.97 -13.05 -16.85
N ILE A 363 -3.03 -12.37 -18.02
CA ILE A 363 -4.30 -11.96 -18.66
C ILE A 363 -5.20 -13.17 -18.93
N GLU A 364 -4.64 -14.24 -19.51
CA GLU A 364 -5.44 -15.41 -19.84
C GLU A 364 -5.96 -16.13 -18.59
N ILE A 365 -5.16 -16.13 -17.53
CA ILE A 365 -5.55 -16.72 -16.25
C ILE A 365 -6.63 -15.89 -15.58
N LEU A 366 -6.50 -14.57 -15.58
CA LEU A 366 -7.53 -13.67 -15.05
C LEU A 366 -8.85 -13.80 -15.79
N LYS A 367 -8.82 -13.90 -17.14
CA LYS A 367 -10.04 -14.17 -17.94
C LYS A 367 -10.73 -15.45 -17.47
N ALA A 368 -9.96 -16.53 -17.33
CA ALA A 368 -10.51 -17.80 -16.91
C ALA A 368 -11.03 -17.76 -15.46
N LEU A 369 -10.30 -17.12 -14.52
CA LEU A 369 -10.74 -16.96 -13.13
C LEU A 369 -12.04 -16.15 -13.03
N ILE A 370 -12.15 -15.04 -13.78
CA ILE A 370 -13.34 -14.19 -13.79
C ILE A 370 -14.52 -14.95 -14.36
N SER A 371 -14.32 -15.68 -15.46
CA SER A 371 -15.36 -16.52 -16.07
C SER A 371 -15.81 -17.62 -15.12
N ASP A 372 -14.88 -18.39 -14.53
CA ASP A 372 -15.19 -19.54 -13.64
C ASP A 372 -15.87 -19.10 -12.34
N ARG A 373 -15.39 -18.01 -11.71
CA ARG A 373 -15.90 -17.58 -10.40
C ARG A 373 -17.15 -16.72 -10.50
N PHE A 374 -17.25 -15.86 -11.52
CA PHE A 374 -18.29 -14.85 -11.60
C PHE A 374 -19.25 -15.04 -12.77
N GLY A 375 -18.95 -15.98 -13.67
CA GLY A 375 -19.77 -16.26 -14.85
C GLY A 375 -19.81 -15.11 -15.86
N VAL A 376 -18.73 -14.30 -15.93
CA VAL A 376 -18.62 -13.13 -16.81
C VAL A 376 -17.40 -13.32 -17.72
N GLU A 377 -17.61 -13.32 -19.03
CA GLU A 377 -16.52 -13.32 -20.00
C GLU A 377 -16.04 -11.90 -20.24
N VAL A 378 -14.80 -11.63 -19.91
CA VAL A 378 -14.18 -10.31 -20.03
C VAL A 378 -13.10 -10.29 -21.12
N GLU A 379 -12.88 -9.10 -21.69
CA GLU A 379 -11.77 -8.85 -22.59
C GLU A 379 -10.82 -7.80 -22.01
N PHE A 380 -9.57 -7.81 -22.45
CA PHE A 380 -8.58 -6.81 -22.09
C PHE A 380 -8.24 -5.98 -23.31
N GLY A 381 -8.26 -4.66 -23.13
CA GLY A 381 -7.85 -3.69 -24.16
C GLY A 381 -6.35 -3.71 -24.42
N THR A 382 -5.85 -2.70 -25.11
CA THR A 382 -4.40 -2.54 -25.36
C THR A 382 -3.72 -2.06 -24.07
N GLY A 383 -2.67 -2.76 -23.64
CA GLY A 383 -1.89 -2.35 -22.46
C GLY A 383 -1.14 -1.05 -22.70
N LYS A 384 -1.03 -0.23 -21.69
CA LYS A 384 -0.24 1.02 -21.66
C LYS A 384 0.97 0.83 -20.76
N ILE A 385 2.09 1.42 -21.18
CA ILE A 385 3.33 1.41 -20.39
C ILE A 385 3.13 2.30 -19.16
N LEU A 386 3.53 1.80 -17.99
CA LEU A 386 3.60 2.60 -16.77
C LEU A 386 4.97 3.31 -16.74
N TYR A 387 4.96 4.59 -16.98
CA TYR A 387 6.14 5.45 -16.85
C TYR A 387 6.32 5.91 -15.40
N ARG A 388 7.54 6.27 -15.04
CA ARG A 388 7.86 6.96 -13.79
C ARG A 388 8.70 8.20 -14.09
N GLU A 389 8.80 9.11 -13.14
CA GLU A 389 9.64 10.30 -13.28
C GLU A 389 10.62 10.41 -12.12
N THR A 390 11.81 10.97 -12.39
CA THR A 390 12.80 11.32 -11.37
C THR A 390 13.49 12.63 -11.76
N ILE A 391 14.49 13.05 -11.01
CA ILE A 391 15.29 14.24 -11.28
C ILE A 391 16.78 13.88 -11.45
N ALA A 392 17.50 14.69 -12.23
CA ALA A 392 18.93 14.49 -12.45
C ALA A 392 19.81 15.41 -11.59
N ASP A 393 19.26 16.47 -11.00
CA ASP A 393 19.96 17.50 -10.26
C ASP A 393 19.33 17.76 -8.90
N THR A 394 20.10 18.34 -8.00
CA THR A 394 19.63 18.72 -6.66
C THR A 394 19.04 20.13 -6.70
N VAL A 395 17.80 20.27 -6.25
CA VAL A 395 17.07 21.53 -6.24
C VAL A 395 16.39 21.79 -4.90
N GLU A 396 16.13 23.06 -4.61
CA GLU A 396 15.32 23.46 -3.46
C GLU A 396 13.93 23.89 -3.95
N GLY A 397 12.92 23.12 -3.55
CA GLY A 397 11.53 23.45 -3.82
C GLY A 397 10.93 24.30 -2.72
N VAL A 398 10.29 25.41 -3.07
CA VAL A 398 9.67 26.36 -2.15
C VAL A 398 8.16 26.38 -2.34
N GLY A 399 7.42 26.13 -1.27
CA GLY A 399 5.97 26.22 -1.25
C GLY A 399 5.49 27.22 -0.21
N HIS A 400 4.69 28.16 -0.66
CA HIS A 400 4.10 29.17 0.20
C HIS A 400 2.58 29.15 0.07
N PHE A 401 1.89 29.24 1.20
CA PHE A 401 0.43 29.29 1.24
C PHE A 401 -0.03 30.32 2.26
N GLU A 402 -0.44 31.48 1.76
CA GLU A 402 -0.85 32.66 2.55
C GLU A 402 -2.12 33.30 1.99
N PRO A 403 -3.25 32.59 1.89
CA PRO A 403 -4.54 33.24 1.71
C PRO A 403 -4.92 34.03 2.98
N LEU A 404 -5.94 34.85 2.90
CA LEU A 404 -6.35 35.73 4.01
C LEU A 404 -6.52 34.92 5.33
N ARG A 405 -5.74 35.28 6.36
CA ARG A 405 -5.67 34.65 7.70
C ARG A 405 -5.05 33.25 7.75
N HIS A 406 -4.36 32.80 6.70
CA HIS A 406 -3.58 31.58 6.69
C HIS A 406 -2.11 31.89 6.42
N TYR A 407 -1.21 31.04 6.86
CA TYR A 407 0.22 31.20 6.59
C TYR A 407 0.98 29.88 6.77
N ALA A 408 1.64 29.42 5.75
CA ALA A 408 2.63 28.35 5.83
C ALA A 408 3.68 28.51 4.73
N GLU A 409 4.94 28.29 5.06
CA GLU A 409 6.05 28.22 4.12
C GLU A 409 6.87 26.96 4.40
N VAL A 410 7.20 26.21 3.35
CA VAL A 410 7.94 24.96 3.41
C VAL A 410 9.01 24.97 2.33
N HIS A 411 10.24 24.63 2.71
CA HIS A 411 11.35 24.42 1.80
C HIS A 411 11.80 22.97 1.83
N LEU A 412 11.83 22.34 0.68
CA LEU A 412 12.21 20.95 0.49
C LEU A 412 13.47 20.88 -0.40
N LEU A 413 14.48 20.20 0.05
CA LEU A 413 15.62 19.83 -0.76
C LEU A 413 15.29 18.51 -1.46
N LEU A 414 15.27 18.53 -2.79
CA LEU A 414 15.04 17.38 -3.63
C LEU A 414 16.39 16.92 -4.22
N GLU A 415 16.79 15.71 -3.94
CA GLU A 415 18.05 15.11 -4.36
C GLU A 415 17.78 13.86 -5.18
N PRO A 416 18.49 13.59 -6.29
CA PRO A 416 18.36 12.33 -6.99
C PRO A 416 18.81 11.17 -6.10
N GLY A 417 18.05 10.08 -6.10
CA GLY A 417 18.34 8.83 -5.40
C GLY A 417 19.00 7.79 -6.29
N GLU A 418 19.37 6.66 -5.73
CA GLU A 418 19.82 5.50 -6.50
C GLU A 418 18.65 4.86 -7.25
N ILE A 419 18.93 4.24 -8.39
CA ILE A 419 17.91 3.55 -9.19
C ILE A 419 17.27 2.44 -8.35
N GLY A 420 15.94 2.47 -8.26
CA GLY A 420 15.16 1.51 -7.46
C GLY A 420 15.11 1.82 -5.97
N SER A 421 15.58 2.99 -5.52
CA SER A 421 15.52 3.39 -4.10
C SER A 421 14.14 3.93 -3.67
N GLY A 422 13.26 4.24 -4.63
CA GLY A 422 11.97 4.84 -4.35
C GLY A 422 12.07 6.27 -3.81
N LEU A 423 11.02 6.72 -3.10
CA LEU A 423 11.02 8.01 -2.42
C LEU A 423 11.42 7.85 -0.96
N THR A 424 12.37 8.67 -0.51
CA THR A 424 12.79 8.73 0.89
C THR A 424 12.58 10.13 1.44
N PHE A 425 12.00 10.23 2.65
CA PHE A 425 11.68 11.48 3.29
C PHE A 425 12.50 11.69 4.55
N ALA A 426 13.03 12.91 4.74
CA ALA A 426 13.84 13.28 5.89
C ALA A 426 13.55 14.72 6.33
N ALA A 427 13.93 15.07 7.55
CA ALA A 427 13.93 16.45 8.03
C ALA A 427 15.31 16.79 8.58
N ASP A 428 15.84 17.92 8.12
CA ASP A 428 17.11 18.52 8.59
C ASP A 428 16.88 20.00 8.98
N VAL A 429 16.00 20.19 9.97
CA VAL A 429 15.63 21.50 10.49
C VAL A 429 15.72 21.48 12.01
N SER A 430 16.35 22.52 12.59
CA SER A 430 16.41 22.69 14.04
C SER A 430 15.01 22.87 14.63
N GLU A 431 14.74 22.21 15.77
CA GLU A 431 13.47 22.36 16.51
C GLU A 431 13.23 23.80 17.01
N ASP A 432 14.28 24.59 17.19
CA ASP A 432 14.20 26.00 17.58
C ASP A 432 13.69 26.89 16.42
N MET A 433 13.95 26.49 15.18
CA MET A 433 13.52 27.19 13.97
C MET A 433 12.12 26.77 13.54
N PHE A 434 11.84 25.46 13.59
CA PHE A 434 10.59 24.88 13.17
C PHE A 434 10.22 23.70 14.08
N SER A 435 9.12 23.82 14.82
CA SER A 435 8.77 22.86 15.87
C SER A 435 8.60 21.43 15.33
N ARG A 436 8.96 20.43 16.14
CA ARG A 436 8.90 19.02 15.78
C ARG A 436 7.52 18.54 15.31
N ASN A 437 6.45 19.11 15.86
CA ASN A 437 5.08 18.79 15.45
C ASN A 437 4.82 19.19 13.99
N TRP A 438 5.27 20.38 13.59
CA TRP A 438 5.15 20.83 12.21
C TRP A 438 6.06 20.07 11.27
N GLN A 439 7.27 19.68 11.69
CA GLN A 439 8.15 18.83 10.90
C GLN A 439 7.50 17.49 10.60
N ARG A 440 6.94 16.82 11.61
CA ARG A 440 6.21 15.56 11.45
C ARG A 440 5.01 15.71 10.53
N LEU A 441 4.27 16.81 10.66
CA LEU A 441 3.10 17.06 9.82
C LEU A 441 3.50 17.22 8.34
N VAL A 442 4.59 17.94 8.05
CA VAL A 442 5.12 18.06 6.68
C VAL A 442 5.52 16.70 6.13
N LEU A 443 6.24 15.87 6.92
CA LEU A 443 6.62 14.51 6.49
C LEU A 443 5.38 13.64 6.24
N THR A 444 4.39 13.68 7.13
CA THR A 444 3.11 12.97 6.92
C THR A 444 2.43 13.41 5.62
N HIS A 445 2.45 14.72 5.29
CA HIS A 445 1.87 15.21 4.04
C HIS A 445 2.67 14.78 2.79
N LEU A 446 3.96 14.51 2.93
CA LEU A 446 4.74 13.90 1.84
C LEU A 446 4.43 12.41 1.66
N GLU A 447 4.16 11.69 2.76
CA GLU A 447 3.87 10.25 2.74
C GLU A 447 2.41 9.92 2.36
N GLU A 448 1.45 10.81 2.65
CA GLU A 448 0.01 10.53 2.47
C GLU A 448 -0.46 10.52 1.02
N LYS A 449 0.37 10.98 0.07
CA LYS A 449 -0.02 11.18 -1.33
C LYS A 449 1.01 10.59 -2.28
N GLU A 450 0.55 9.93 -3.33
CA GLU A 450 1.38 9.61 -4.49
C GLU A 450 1.71 10.91 -5.26
N HIS A 451 3.00 11.25 -5.31
CA HIS A 451 3.47 12.43 -6.00
C HIS A 451 3.67 12.15 -7.49
N VAL A 452 3.16 13.03 -8.32
CA VAL A 452 3.27 12.92 -9.79
C VAL A 452 4.29 13.91 -10.34
N GLY A 453 4.97 13.52 -11.41
CA GLY A 453 5.98 14.31 -12.09
C GLY A 453 5.40 15.42 -12.98
N VAL A 454 6.26 16.19 -13.62
CA VAL A 454 5.89 17.38 -14.41
C VAL A 454 5.96 17.18 -15.92
N LEU A 455 6.53 16.05 -16.39
CA LEU A 455 6.64 15.72 -17.79
C LEU A 455 5.40 15.02 -18.34
N THR A 456 4.94 14.00 -17.64
CA THR A 456 3.84 13.13 -18.09
C THR A 456 2.75 12.96 -17.03
N GLY A 457 2.97 13.46 -15.82
CA GLY A 457 2.09 13.21 -14.68
C GLY A 457 2.21 11.79 -14.11
N SER A 458 3.26 11.06 -14.48
CA SER A 458 3.56 9.74 -13.95
C SER A 458 4.09 9.82 -12.51
N PRO A 459 3.96 8.76 -11.70
CA PRO A 459 4.48 8.73 -10.34
C PRO A 459 5.98 9.03 -10.28
N VAL A 460 6.39 9.77 -9.25
CA VAL A 460 7.81 10.11 -9.02
C VAL A 460 8.47 9.02 -8.19
N THR A 461 9.75 8.70 -8.51
CA THR A 461 10.54 7.68 -7.81
C THR A 461 12.01 8.08 -7.74
N ASP A 462 12.80 7.34 -6.98
CA ASP A 462 14.26 7.44 -6.90
C ASP A 462 14.75 8.85 -6.53
N MET A 463 14.17 9.37 -5.45
CA MET A 463 14.51 10.68 -4.92
C MET A 463 14.54 10.68 -3.40
N LYS A 464 15.44 11.50 -2.85
CA LYS A 464 15.42 11.87 -1.45
C LYS A 464 14.86 13.29 -1.30
N VAL A 465 13.87 13.42 -0.45
CA VAL A 465 13.21 14.70 -0.15
C VAL A 465 13.48 15.07 1.31
N THR A 466 14.21 16.14 1.51
CA THR A 466 14.59 16.58 2.86
C THR A 466 13.92 17.92 3.18
N LEU A 467 13.16 18.00 4.27
CA LEU A 467 12.66 19.25 4.79
C LEU A 467 13.83 20.06 5.38
N VAL A 468 14.16 21.21 4.77
CA VAL A 468 15.34 22.02 5.14
C VAL A 468 14.96 23.35 5.81
N ALA A 469 13.77 23.89 5.57
CA ALA A 469 13.25 25.05 6.27
C ALA A 469 11.72 25.03 6.29
N GLY A 470 11.14 25.70 7.27
CA GLY A 470 9.70 25.89 7.37
C GLY A 470 9.34 27.03 8.32
N ARG A 471 8.22 27.69 8.05
CA ARG A 471 7.74 28.81 8.88
C ARG A 471 6.26 28.73 9.10
N ALA A 472 5.86 28.90 10.36
CA ALA A 472 4.48 28.99 10.83
C ALA A 472 4.21 30.37 11.45
N HIS A 473 2.96 30.80 11.43
CA HIS A 473 2.53 31.98 12.15
C HIS A 473 1.62 31.60 13.33
N ILE A 474 1.93 32.07 14.54
CA ILE A 474 1.28 31.65 15.81
C ILE A 474 -0.26 31.74 15.78
N LYS A 475 -0.82 32.68 14.99
CA LYS A 475 -2.27 32.94 14.97
C LYS A 475 -2.96 32.59 13.66
N HIS A 476 -2.20 32.23 12.63
CA HIS A 476 -2.72 32.12 11.26
C HIS A 476 -2.27 30.84 10.57
N THR A 477 -1.64 29.90 11.28
CA THR A 477 -1.24 28.63 10.70
C THR A 477 -2.12 27.50 11.22
N GLU A 478 -2.74 26.78 10.31
CA GLU A 478 -3.50 25.58 10.55
C GLU A 478 -2.82 24.38 9.87
N GLY A 479 -3.19 23.14 10.24
CA GLY A 479 -2.56 21.93 9.67
C GLY A 479 -2.72 21.85 8.16
N GLY A 480 -3.88 22.22 7.64
CA GLY A 480 -4.17 22.23 6.20
C GLY A 480 -3.32 23.19 5.38
N ASP A 481 -2.78 24.26 6.01
CA ASP A 481 -1.90 25.21 5.32
C ASP A 481 -0.56 24.56 4.97
N PHE A 482 -0.04 23.73 5.89
CA PHE A 482 1.18 22.96 5.63
C PHE A 482 0.99 21.92 4.54
N ARG A 483 -0.18 21.28 4.45
CA ARG A 483 -0.48 20.39 3.32
C ARG A 483 -0.35 21.12 2.00
N GLN A 484 -0.97 22.30 1.89
CA GLN A 484 -0.91 23.11 0.69
C GLN A 484 0.51 23.62 0.38
N ALA A 485 1.24 24.07 1.39
CA ALA A 485 2.62 24.54 1.21
C ALA A 485 3.56 23.38 0.83
N THR A 486 3.42 22.20 1.45
CA THR A 486 4.25 21.01 1.17
C THR A 486 4.07 20.53 -0.26
N TYR A 487 2.82 20.37 -0.73
CA TYR A 487 2.56 19.93 -2.10
C TYR A 487 3.09 20.93 -3.14
N ARG A 488 2.96 22.24 -2.87
CA ARG A 488 3.51 23.28 -3.74
C ARG A 488 5.03 23.30 -3.73
N ALA A 489 5.67 23.11 -2.55
CA ALA A 489 7.12 23.01 -2.45
C ALA A 489 7.67 21.85 -3.27
N PHE A 490 7.08 20.67 -3.14
CA PHE A 490 7.47 19.50 -3.91
C PHE A 490 7.30 19.74 -5.41
N ARG A 491 6.12 20.22 -5.81
CA ARG A 491 5.80 20.45 -7.22
C ARG A 491 6.64 21.55 -7.85
N GLN A 492 6.90 22.64 -7.13
CA GLN A 492 7.74 23.73 -7.56
C GLN A 492 9.20 23.26 -7.74
N GLY A 493 9.70 22.43 -6.81
CA GLY A 493 11.02 21.82 -6.94
C GLY A 493 11.13 20.96 -8.19
N LEU A 494 10.15 20.11 -8.49
CA LEU A 494 10.12 19.32 -9.73
C LEU A 494 10.12 20.19 -11.00
N LYS A 495 9.48 21.35 -10.96
CA LYS A 495 9.50 22.30 -12.10
C LYS A 495 10.85 22.96 -12.30
N GLN A 496 11.63 23.14 -11.23
CA GLN A 496 13.00 23.69 -11.32
C GLN A 496 14.01 22.64 -11.73
N ALA A 497 13.79 21.38 -11.33
CA ALA A 497 14.70 20.28 -11.58
C ALA A 497 14.73 19.88 -13.07
N GLN A 498 15.85 19.31 -13.47
CA GLN A 498 15.93 18.56 -14.71
C GLN A 498 15.22 17.22 -14.53
N SER A 499 13.92 17.18 -14.84
CA SER A 499 13.12 15.96 -14.75
C SER A 499 13.53 14.95 -15.81
N VAL A 500 13.57 13.68 -15.42
CA VAL A 500 13.91 12.53 -16.25
C VAL A 500 12.74 11.57 -16.29
N LEU A 501 12.26 11.25 -17.48
CA LEU A 501 11.26 10.21 -17.68
C LEU A 501 11.93 8.84 -17.62
N LEU A 502 11.36 7.93 -16.82
CA LEU A 502 11.80 6.56 -16.70
C LEU A 502 10.77 5.63 -17.34
N GLU A 503 11.26 4.65 -18.07
CA GLU A 503 10.46 3.57 -18.62
C GLU A 503 10.92 2.21 -18.09
N PRO A 504 10.05 1.20 -18.03
CA PRO A 504 10.44 -0.15 -17.65
C PRO A 504 11.28 -0.81 -18.74
N TRP A 505 12.32 -1.52 -18.35
CA TRP A 505 13.20 -2.29 -19.21
C TRP A 505 13.15 -3.76 -18.84
N TYR A 506 13.30 -4.64 -19.85
CA TYR A 506 13.44 -6.08 -19.66
C TYR A 506 14.88 -6.54 -19.85
N ASP A 507 15.34 -7.45 -19.01
CA ASP A 507 16.42 -8.39 -19.35
C ASP A 507 15.83 -9.40 -20.34
N PHE A 508 16.36 -9.52 -21.54
CA PHE A 508 15.91 -10.49 -22.51
C PHE A 508 16.95 -11.60 -22.71
N ARG A 509 16.46 -12.80 -23.00
CA ARG A 509 17.21 -13.94 -23.49
C ARG A 509 16.52 -14.46 -24.74
N LEU A 510 17.21 -14.33 -25.87
CA LEU A 510 16.73 -14.73 -27.18
C LEU A 510 17.56 -15.91 -27.69
N GLU A 511 16.92 -17.07 -27.87
CA GLU A 511 17.51 -18.28 -28.43
C GLU A 511 17.03 -18.45 -29.87
N ILE A 512 17.95 -18.46 -30.82
CA ILE A 512 17.64 -18.48 -32.24
C ILE A 512 18.67 -19.30 -33.04
N PRO A 513 18.30 -19.83 -34.22
CA PRO A 513 19.28 -20.43 -35.12
C PRO A 513 20.38 -19.43 -35.50
N ASN A 514 21.61 -19.92 -35.62
CA ASN A 514 22.80 -19.09 -35.99
C ASN A 514 22.60 -18.22 -37.22
N GLU A 515 21.77 -18.68 -38.18
CA GLU A 515 21.43 -17.95 -39.39
C GLU A 515 20.64 -16.66 -39.11
N CYS A 516 19.95 -16.59 -38.02
CA CYS A 516 19.06 -15.48 -37.64
C CYS A 516 19.73 -14.42 -36.77
N ILE A 517 20.96 -14.64 -36.25
CA ILE A 517 21.66 -13.74 -35.32
C ILE A 517 21.73 -12.30 -35.85
N GLY A 518 22.15 -12.11 -37.14
CA GLY A 518 22.32 -10.78 -37.72
C GLY A 518 20.99 -9.99 -37.76
N ARG A 519 19.88 -10.70 -38.00
CA ARG A 519 18.56 -10.07 -37.98
C ARG A 519 18.18 -9.68 -36.56
N ALA A 520 18.31 -10.60 -35.63
CA ALA A 520 17.96 -10.37 -34.21
C ALA A 520 18.75 -9.20 -33.61
N MET A 521 20.06 -9.11 -33.90
CA MET A 521 20.88 -7.98 -33.43
C MET A 521 20.38 -6.65 -34.01
N ASN A 522 20.06 -6.59 -35.33
CA ASN A 522 19.49 -5.40 -35.91
C ASN A 522 18.11 -5.02 -35.38
N ASP A 523 17.25 -6.03 -35.13
CA ASP A 523 15.94 -5.81 -34.59
C ASP A 523 16.03 -5.24 -33.15
N ILE A 524 16.88 -5.83 -32.30
CA ILE A 524 17.12 -5.34 -30.93
C ILE A 524 17.74 -3.93 -30.90
N GLU A 525 18.70 -3.65 -31.78
CA GLU A 525 19.26 -2.31 -31.92
C GLU A 525 18.22 -1.29 -32.40
N GLY A 526 17.36 -1.69 -33.34
CA GLY A 526 16.21 -0.90 -33.80
C GLY A 526 15.17 -0.63 -32.70
N MET A 527 15.08 -1.50 -31.72
CA MET A 527 14.24 -1.35 -30.51
C MET A 527 14.93 -0.57 -29.37
N SER A 528 16.08 0.04 -29.64
CA SER A 528 16.90 0.74 -28.63
C SER A 528 17.44 -0.15 -27.51
N GLY A 529 17.48 -1.48 -27.75
CA GLY A 529 18.01 -2.45 -26.80
C GLY A 529 19.55 -2.48 -26.83
N LYS A 530 20.12 -3.01 -25.75
CA LYS A 530 21.56 -3.26 -25.61
C LYS A 530 21.74 -4.77 -25.43
N PHE A 531 22.71 -5.36 -26.11
CA PHE A 531 22.95 -6.79 -26.05
C PHE A 531 24.43 -7.11 -25.85
N ASP A 532 24.67 -8.26 -25.24
CA ASP A 532 26.00 -8.85 -25.06
C ASP A 532 26.44 -9.60 -26.32
N ALA A 533 27.72 -10.00 -26.36
CA ALA A 533 28.21 -10.83 -27.45
C ALA A 533 27.43 -12.16 -27.52
N PRO A 534 26.90 -12.55 -28.69
CA PRO A 534 26.09 -13.75 -28.81
C PRO A 534 26.92 -15.02 -28.50
N ASP A 535 26.39 -15.85 -27.60
CA ASP A 535 26.96 -17.16 -27.32
C ASP A 535 26.45 -18.19 -28.33
N ARG A 536 27.36 -18.97 -28.90
CA ARG A 536 27.04 -19.95 -29.94
C ARG A 536 27.13 -21.35 -29.38
N ASN A 537 25.99 -22.01 -29.24
CA ASN A 537 25.87 -23.35 -28.73
C ASN A 537 25.37 -24.31 -29.85
N GLY A 538 26.30 -24.90 -30.59
CA GLY A 538 25.96 -25.77 -31.72
C GLY A 538 25.31 -25.05 -32.90
N GLU A 539 24.08 -25.43 -33.27
CA GLU A 539 23.29 -24.81 -34.37
C GLU A 539 22.48 -23.60 -33.88
N MET A 540 22.39 -23.38 -32.56
CA MET A 540 21.65 -22.28 -31.95
C MET A 540 22.59 -21.19 -31.43
N ALA A 541 22.12 -19.98 -31.33
CA ALA A 541 22.79 -18.85 -30.69
C ALA A 541 21.88 -18.27 -29.59
N VAL A 542 22.48 -17.85 -28.52
CA VAL A 542 21.83 -17.15 -27.42
C VAL A 542 22.30 -15.70 -27.43
N LEU A 543 21.35 -14.77 -27.50
CA LEU A 543 21.58 -13.34 -27.38
C LEU A 543 20.92 -12.85 -26.10
N THR A 544 21.70 -12.23 -25.22
CA THR A 544 21.23 -11.66 -23.94
C THR A 544 21.44 -10.14 -23.94
N GLY A 545 20.66 -9.43 -23.12
CA GLY A 545 20.80 -8.01 -23.00
C GLY A 545 19.59 -7.36 -22.35
N ILE A 546 19.49 -6.03 -22.48
CA ILE A 546 18.36 -5.25 -21.97
C ILE A 546 17.67 -4.49 -23.09
N VAL A 547 16.35 -4.30 -22.97
CA VAL A 547 15.52 -3.65 -23.99
C VAL A 547 14.31 -2.96 -23.36
N PRO A 548 13.83 -1.80 -23.88
CA PRO A 548 12.62 -1.16 -23.42
C PRO A 548 11.39 -2.05 -23.58
N VAL A 549 10.55 -2.13 -22.56
CA VAL A 549 9.29 -2.91 -22.59
C VAL A 549 8.38 -2.44 -23.73
N ALA A 550 8.34 -1.12 -23.98
CA ALA A 550 7.54 -0.52 -25.04
C ALA A 550 7.85 -1.09 -26.44
N SER A 551 9.12 -1.39 -26.71
CA SER A 551 9.59 -1.80 -28.03
C SER A 551 9.54 -3.31 -28.24
N ILE A 552 9.78 -4.13 -27.19
CA ILE A 552 9.93 -5.60 -27.35
C ILE A 552 8.60 -6.37 -27.21
N ARG A 553 7.56 -5.73 -26.75
CA ARG A 553 6.29 -6.33 -26.33
C ARG A 553 5.72 -7.38 -27.31
N ASP A 554 5.71 -7.09 -28.59
CA ASP A 554 5.17 -7.97 -29.63
C ASP A 554 6.25 -8.78 -30.37
N TYR A 555 7.53 -8.58 -30.04
CA TYR A 555 8.66 -9.17 -30.77
C TYR A 555 8.72 -10.70 -30.69
N ALA A 556 8.17 -11.31 -29.65
CA ALA A 556 8.08 -12.77 -29.54
C ALA A 556 7.34 -13.40 -30.76
N LYS A 557 6.32 -12.73 -31.29
CA LYS A 557 5.58 -13.17 -32.48
C LYS A 557 6.47 -13.11 -33.71
N ASP A 558 7.28 -12.06 -33.84
CA ASP A 558 8.20 -11.90 -34.98
C ASP A 558 9.34 -12.94 -34.90
N VAL A 559 9.87 -13.19 -33.72
CA VAL A 559 10.87 -14.26 -33.47
C VAL A 559 10.34 -15.60 -33.91
N MET A 560 9.15 -15.99 -33.47
CA MET A 560 8.51 -17.23 -33.89
C MET A 560 8.32 -17.31 -35.42
N ALA A 561 7.94 -16.19 -36.06
CA ALA A 561 7.71 -16.13 -37.49
C ALA A 561 9.01 -16.31 -38.32
N TYR A 562 10.10 -15.57 -38.04
CA TYR A 562 11.32 -15.67 -38.85
C TYR A 562 12.19 -16.88 -38.51
N THR A 563 12.08 -17.43 -37.31
CA THR A 563 12.77 -18.66 -36.90
C THR A 563 11.97 -19.93 -37.25
N LYS A 564 10.79 -19.78 -37.85
CA LYS A 564 9.87 -20.90 -38.17
C LYS A 564 9.50 -21.76 -36.94
N GLY A 565 9.37 -21.14 -35.81
CA GLY A 565 9.02 -21.78 -34.54
C GLY A 565 10.20 -22.36 -33.75
N HIS A 566 11.45 -22.18 -34.23
CA HIS A 566 12.65 -22.67 -33.54
C HIS A 566 13.29 -21.63 -32.57
N GLY A 567 12.79 -20.39 -32.56
CA GLY A 567 13.27 -19.35 -31.66
C GLY A 567 12.44 -19.27 -30.41
N SER A 568 13.04 -18.84 -29.30
CA SER A 568 12.37 -18.50 -28.07
C SER A 568 12.88 -17.16 -27.54
N LEU A 569 11.96 -16.35 -27.02
CA LEU A 569 12.26 -15.10 -26.36
C LEU A 569 11.72 -15.18 -24.93
N THR A 570 12.60 -14.95 -23.96
CA THR A 570 12.24 -14.85 -22.54
C THR A 570 12.62 -13.45 -22.06
N CYS A 571 11.70 -12.77 -21.38
CA CYS A 571 11.92 -11.44 -20.82
C CYS A 571 11.65 -11.47 -19.32
N THR A 572 12.47 -10.74 -18.56
CA THR A 572 12.30 -10.53 -17.11
C THR A 572 12.47 -9.05 -16.81
N LEU A 573 11.75 -8.52 -15.81
CA LEU A 573 11.88 -7.10 -15.48
C LEU A 573 13.29 -6.80 -14.97
N HIS A 574 13.98 -5.89 -15.66
CA HIS A 574 15.28 -5.36 -15.24
C HIS A 574 15.13 -4.24 -14.21
N GLY A 575 14.11 -3.40 -14.40
CA GLY A 575 13.82 -2.20 -13.60
C GLY A 575 13.46 -1.02 -14.49
N TYR A 576 13.51 0.18 -13.91
CA TYR A 576 13.23 1.42 -14.61
C TYR A 576 14.55 2.12 -14.99
N LEU A 577 14.69 2.50 -16.27
CA LEU A 577 15.83 3.25 -16.79
C LEU A 577 15.32 4.49 -17.56
N PRO A 578 16.20 5.46 -17.86
CA PRO A 578 15.81 6.63 -18.64
C PRO A 578 15.15 6.24 -19.96
N CYS A 579 14.03 6.88 -20.25
CA CYS A 579 13.22 6.61 -21.45
C CYS A 579 14.00 6.97 -22.72
N HIS A 580 14.03 6.04 -23.68
CA HIS A 580 14.80 6.16 -24.91
C HIS A 580 14.23 7.20 -25.87
N ASN A 581 12.93 7.47 -25.84
CA ASN A 581 12.20 8.38 -26.72
C ASN A 581 11.32 9.37 -25.92
N THR A 582 11.87 9.98 -24.88
CA THR A 582 11.16 10.87 -23.93
C THR A 582 10.30 11.93 -24.63
N GLU A 583 10.82 12.59 -25.67
CA GLU A 583 10.11 13.67 -26.37
C GLU A 583 8.81 13.19 -27.02
N GLU A 584 8.86 12.02 -27.70
CA GLU A 584 7.68 11.42 -28.33
C GLU A 584 6.62 11.01 -27.31
N VAL A 585 7.06 10.45 -26.18
CA VAL A 585 6.15 9.99 -25.12
C VAL A 585 5.47 11.18 -24.43
N VAL A 586 6.23 12.24 -24.13
CA VAL A 586 5.69 13.46 -23.51
C VAL A 586 4.68 14.14 -24.45
N GLU A 587 4.98 14.21 -25.76
CA GLU A 587 4.06 14.77 -26.76
C GLU A 587 2.79 13.91 -26.91
N ALA A 588 2.93 12.59 -26.92
CA ALA A 588 1.81 11.66 -27.05
C ALA A 588 0.87 11.68 -25.85
N LEU A 589 1.41 11.80 -24.63
CA LEU A 589 0.61 11.87 -23.39
C LEU A 589 0.01 13.26 -23.21
N GLY A 590 0.65 14.32 -23.70
CA GLY A 590 0.13 15.68 -23.72
C GLY A 590 -0.21 16.26 -22.37
N TYR A 591 0.49 15.80 -21.31
CA TYR A 591 0.26 16.28 -19.95
C TYR A 591 0.76 17.72 -19.79
N ASP A 592 -0.09 18.58 -19.21
CA ASP A 592 0.25 19.98 -18.93
C ASP A 592 0.23 20.22 -17.42
N SER A 593 1.43 20.28 -16.83
CA SER A 593 1.62 20.47 -15.39
C SER A 593 1.08 21.81 -14.86
N GLU A 594 0.90 22.83 -15.72
CA GLU A 594 0.35 24.13 -15.36
C GLU A 594 -1.18 24.11 -15.27
N ARG A 595 -1.82 23.18 -15.98
CA ARG A 595 -3.27 22.99 -15.99
C ARG A 595 -3.77 21.96 -14.98
N ASP A 596 -2.85 21.26 -14.34
CA ASP A 596 -3.18 20.27 -13.32
C ASP A 596 -3.59 20.98 -12.01
N LEU A 597 -4.89 21.10 -11.82
CA LEU A 597 -5.48 21.77 -10.65
C LEU A 597 -5.33 20.94 -9.36
N ALA A 598 -5.17 19.61 -9.48
CA ALA A 598 -4.94 18.73 -8.33
C ALA A 598 -3.51 18.87 -7.79
N ASN A 599 -2.56 19.26 -8.65
CA ASN A 599 -1.14 19.43 -8.32
C ASN A 599 -0.61 20.80 -8.75
N PRO A 600 -1.03 21.90 -8.09
CA PRO A 600 -0.69 23.24 -8.51
C PRO A 600 0.82 23.52 -8.37
N THR A 601 1.42 24.15 -9.36
CA THR A 601 2.85 24.47 -9.44
C THR A 601 3.19 25.80 -8.74
N GLY A 602 2.27 26.75 -8.73
CA GLY A 602 2.46 28.09 -8.13
C GLY A 602 2.14 28.14 -6.64
N SER A 603 2.62 29.16 -5.97
CA SER A 603 2.39 29.44 -4.54
C SER A 603 1.42 30.59 -4.33
N VAL A 604 0.77 30.64 -3.16
CA VAL A 604 -0.20 31.71 -2.81
C VAL A 604 0.43 32.61 -1.79
N PHE A 605 0.54 33.91 -2.13
CA PHE A 605 1.04 34.98 -1.27
C PHE A 605 -0.07 35.98 -0.96
N CYS A 606 0.13 36.80 0.06
CA CYS A 606 -0.82 37.83 0.45
C CYS A 606 -0.20 39.23 0.36
N ALA A 607 -0.87 40.16 -0.36
CA ALA A 607 -0.50 41.56 -0.34
C ALA A 607 -1.75 42.41 -0.14
N HIS A 608 -1.65 43.42 0.73
CA HIS A 608 -2.74 44.36 1.05
C HIS A 608 -4.07 43.66 1.46
N GLY A 609 -4.01 42.46 2.06
CA GLY A 609 -5.19 41.70 2.50
C GLY A 609 -5.88 40.92 1.39
N ALA A 610 -5.25 40.75 0.22
CA ALA A 610 -5.74 39.90 -0.87
C ALA A 610 -4.69 38.84 -1.20
N GLY A 611 -5.11 37.56 -1.37
CA GLY A 611 -4.26 36.51 -1.84
C GLY A 611 -4.04 36.60 -3.36
N PHE A 612 -2.85 36.29 -3.83
CA PHE A 612 -2.52 36.16 -5.25
C PHE A 612 -1.60 34.99 -5.49
N VAL A 613 -1.69 34.38 -6.68
CA VAL A 613 -0.86 33.27 -7.06
C VAL A 613 0.42 33.74 -7.72
N VAL A 614 1.55 33.26 -7.25
CA VAL A 614 2.87 33.49 -7.85
C VAL A 614 3.24 32.22 -8.62
N PRO A 615 3.56 32.32 -9.94
CA PRO A 615 4.02 31.20 -10.74
C PRO A 615 5.29 30.58 -10.16
N TRP A 616 5.50 29.28 -10.43
CA TRP A 616 6.60 28.49 -9.89
C TRP A 616 8.00 29.10 -10.12
N ASP A 617 8.22 29.75 -11.26
CA ASP A 617 9.48 30.38 -11.66
C ASP A 617 9.80 31.68 -10.90
N GLN A 618 8.80 32.27 -10.23
CA GLN A 618 8.94 33.51 -9.49
C GLN A 618 8.83 33.32 -7.96
N VAL A 619 8.48 32.14 -7.48
CA VAL A 619 8.29 31.86 -6.03
C VAL A 619 9.52 32.21 -5.21
N MET A 620 10.73 31.99 -5.74
CA MET A 620 12.00 32.29 -5.07
C MET A 620 12.21 33.78 -4.84
N ASP A 621 11.57 34.67 -5.59
CA ASP A 621 11.66 36.10 -5.42
C ASP A 621 10.72 36.64 -4.33
N TYR A 622 9.68 35.90 -4.00
CA TYR A 622 8.65 36.25 -3.03
C TYR A 622 8.77 35.50 -1.70
N MET A 623 9.55 34.44 -1.60
CA MET A 623 9.69 33.63 -0.38
C MET A 623 10.17 34.45 0.81
N HIS A 624 9.75 34.09 2.00
CA HIS A 624 10.07 34.81 3.25
C HIS A 624 11.27 34.23 4.01
N LEU A 625 11.68 32.98 3.70
CA LEU A 625 12.88 32.32 4.23
C LEU A 625 13.99 32.36 3.19
N GLU A 626 15.24 32.35 3.64
CA GLU A 626 16.38 32.31 2.72
C GLU A 626 16.58 30.91 2.16
N SER A 627 16.97 30.82 0.89
CA SER A 627 17.29 29.55 0.25
C SER A 627 18.56 28.93 0.83
N VAL A 628 18.50 27.62 1.08
CA VAL A 628 19.67 26.86 1.60
C VAL A 628 20.70 26.62 0.50
N LEU A 629 20.28 26.54 -0.76
CA LEU A 629 21.17 26.29 -1.90
C LEU A 629 21.83 27.54 -2.50
N LYS A 630 21.59 28.73 -1.96
CA LYS A 630 22.32 29.93 -2.44
C LYS A 630 23.82 29.73 -2.19
N PRO A 631 24.68 29.80 -3.24
CA PRO A 631 26.10 29.85 -3.02
C PRO A 631 26.39 31.08 -2.14
N GLU A 632 27.25 30.94 -1.14
CA GLU A 632 27.80 32.06 -0.39
C GLU A 632 28.39 33.08 -1.39
N LYS A 633 27.58 34.02 -1.81
CA LYS A 633 28.10 35.22 -2.42
C LYS A 633 28.75 35.98 -1.31
N GLU A 634 30.06 36.23 -1.46
CA GLU A 634 30.85 37.15 -0.63
C GLU A 634 29.97 38.27 -0.09
N ALA A 635 30.04 38.49 1.19
CA ALA A 635 29.26 39.44 1.94
C ALA A 635 29.43 40.86 1.35
N GLU A 636 28.64 41.20 0.33
CA GLU A 636 28.34 42.59 -0.02
C GLU A 636 27.28 43.10 0.97
N GLU A 637 27.63 44.11 1.68
CA GLU A 637 26.82 44.81 2.71
C GLU A 637 25.36 44.95 2.24
N TRP A 638 24.45 44.31 2.96
CA TRP A 638 23.02 44.41 2.75
C TRP A 638 22.58 45.85 3.05
N GLN A 639 22.36 46.65 2.03
CA GLN A 639 21.60 47.90 2.14
C GLN A 639 20.14 47.60 1.76
N PRO A 640 19.14 47.95 2.60
CA PRO A 640 17.75 47.75 2.25
C PRO A 640 17.40 48.59 1.03
N LYS A 641 17.27 47.98 -0.11
CA LYS A 641 16.72 48.64 -1.29
C LYS A 641 15.24 48.95 -1.00
N GLN A 642 14.96 50.22 -0.74
CA GLN A 642 13.61 50.73 -0.93
C GLN A 642 13.25 50.54 -2.40
N VAL A 643 12.41 49.55 -2.69
CA VAL A 643 11.84 49.36 -4.02
C VAL A 643 10.88 50.52 -4.26
N TYR A 644 11.38 51.57 -4.91
CA TYR A 644 10.51 52.52 -5.57
C TYR A 644 9.83 51.80 -6.73
N MET A 645 8.51 51.58 -6.60
CA MET A 645 7.65 51.13 -7.69
C MET A 645 7.77 52.10 -8.88
N GLN A 646 8.50 51.68 -9.92
CA GLN A 646 8.26 52.23 -11.24
C GLN A 646 7.02 51.50 -11.78
N GLN A 647 5.93 52.25 -11.88
CA GLN A 647 4.73 51.83 -12.58
C GLN A 647 5.07 51.52 -14.05
N GLN A 648 5.28 50.28 -14.36
CA GLN A 648 5.04 49.74 -15.69
C GLN A 648 3.73 48.96 -15.62
N SER A 649 2.71 49.51 -16.26
CA SER A 649 1.40 48.89 -16.43
C SER A 649 1.54 47.56 -17.16
N ARG A 650 1.65 46.48 -16.39
CA ARG A 650 1.15 45.18 -16.75
C ARG A 650 -0.13 44.98 -15.95
N GLU A 651 -1.18 44.62 -16.63
CA GLU A 651 -2.45 44.21 -16.03
C GLU A 651 -2.16 43.08 -15.02
N GLU A 652 -2.07 43.44 -13.75
CA GLU A 652 -2.09 42.45 -12.66
C GLU A 652 -3.50 41.85 -12.65
N GLU A 653 -3.66 40.62 -13.03
CA GLU A 653 -4.89 39.86 -12.82
C GLU A 653 -5.08 39.67 -11.32
N TRP A 654 -5.87 40.50 -10.72
CA TRP A 654 -6.29 40.39 -9.33
C TRP A 654 -7.32 39.26 -9.24
N ILE A 655 -6.96 38.21 -8.53
CA ILE A 655 -7.87 37.12 -8.22
C ILE A 655 -8.89 37.66 -7.19
N GLY A 656 -10.15 37.73 -7.60
CA GLY A 656 -11.23 38.09 -6.69
C GLY A 656 -11.45 37.01 -5.62
N THR A 657 -12.05 37.36 -4.50
CA THR A 657 -12.44 36.44 -3.43
C THR A 657 -13.18 35.19 -3.95
N ASP A 658 -13.98 35.35 -5.02
CA ASP A 658 -14.69 34.27 -5.69
C ASP A 658 -13.77 33.28 -6.44
N GLU A 659 -12.55 33.69 -6.79
CA GLU A 659 -11.56 32.86 -7.48
C GLU A 659 -10.60 32.20 -6.49
N ILE A 660 -10.34 32.84 -5.37
CA ILE A 660 -9.70 32.24 -4.20
C ILE A 660 -10.61 31.15 -3.63
N ASP A 661 -11.91 31.45 -3.47
CA ASP A 661 -12.92 30.47 -3.08
C ASP A 661 -13.08 29.35 -4.13
N ARG A 662 -12.85 29.63 -5.40
CA ARG A 662 -12.86 28.64 -6.46
C ARG A 662 -11.60 27.78 -6.44
N ILE A 663 -10.43 28.33 -6.18
CA ILE A 663 -9.17 27.60 -5.98
C ILE A 663 -9.25 26.78 -4.70
N LEU A 664 -9.77 27.32 -3.61
CA LEU A 664 -10.07 26.61 -2.37
C LEU A 664 -11.10 25.51 -2.62
N ASN A 665 -12.21 25.80 -3.30
CA ASN A 665 -13.25 24.83 -3.64
C ASN A 665 -12.82 23.80 -4.69
N GLN A 666 -11.90 24.08 -5.58
CA GLN A 666 -11.35 23.12 -6.54
C GLN A 666 -10.33 22.19 -5.86
N THR A 667 -9.51 22.72 -4.96
CA THR A 667 -8.64 21.90 -4.10
C THR A 667 -9.47 21.06 -3.12
N TYR A 668 -10.66 21.57 -2.72
CA TYR A 668 -11.60 20.90 -1.83
C TYR A 668 -12.61 19.98 -2.54
N ASN A 669 -12.81 20.10 -3.85
CA ASN A 669 -13.87 19.39 -4.60
C ASN A 669 -13.37 18.48 -5.72
N ALA A 670 -12.12 18.07 -5.73
CA ALA A 670 -11.59 17.10 -6.71
C ALA A 670 -12.37 15.77 -6.79
N ASN A 671 -13.40 15.59 -5.96
CA ASN A 671 -14.25 14.39 -5.90
C ASN A 671 -15.77 14.66 -5.86
N LYS A 672 -16.29 15.77 -6.47
CA LYS A 672 -17.75 15.93 -6.61
C LYS A 672 -18.20 15.86 -8.06
N ARG A 673 -18.97 14.80 -8.36
CA ARG A 673 -19.76 14.64 -9.57
C ARG A 673 -20.70 15.82 -9.78
N GLU A 674 -20.63 16.48 -10.94
CA GLU A 674 -21.72 17.30 -11.47
C GLU A 674 -22.82 16.42 -12.03
N LYS A 675 -23.99 16.47 -11.41
CA LYS A 675 -25.23 16.03 -12.08
C LYS A 675 -25.68 17.14 -12.99
N SER A 676 -25.81 16.79 -14.28
CA SER A 676 -26.32 17.55 -15.39
C SER A 676 -27.52 18.44 -15.04
N ALA A 677 -27.40 19.72 -15.40
CA ALA A 677 -28.48 20.67 -15.43
C ALA A 677 -29.21 20.67 -16.79
N PRO A 678 -30.44 21.06 -16.83
CA PRO A 678 -30.89 21.87 -17.96
C PRO A 678 -31.51 23.20 -17.54
N GLY A 679 -31.21 24.24 -18.29
CA GLY A 679 -32.09 25.35 -18.49
C GLY A 679 -31.67 26.70 -17.97
N ARG A 680 -31.17 27.45 -18.91
CA ARG A 680 -31.11 28.92 -19.01
C ARG A 680 -32.05 29.67 -18.09
N ASN A 681 -31.54 30.73 -17.42
CA ASN A 681 -32.19 32.05 -17.51
C ASN A 681 -31.19 33.20 -17.21
N VAL A 682 -31.10 34.03 -18.18
CA VAL A 682 -30.37 35.31 -18.23
C VAL A 682 -31.09 36.33 -17.34
N TRP A 683 -30.41 36.93 -16.39
CA TRP A 683 -30.88 38.14 -15.76
C TRP A 683 -30.02 39.33 -16.14
N LYS A 684 -30.67 40.32 -16.82
CA LYS A 684 -30.15 41.63 -17.18
C LYS A 684 -29.96 42.48 -15.94
N ARG A 685 -28.84 43.16 -15.89
CA ARG A 685 -28.63 44.31 -15.01
C ARG A 685 -29.49 45.51 -15.46
N SER A 686 -30.22 46.08 -14.53
CA SER A 686 -30.64 47.49 -14.65
C SER A 686 -30.27 48.22 -13.36
N GLY A 687 -29.62 49.34 -13.52
CA GLY A 687 -29.14 50.17 -12.43
C GLY A 687 -30.22 51.03 -11.80
N GLY A 688 -29.96 51.53 -10.64
CA GLY A 688 -30.50 52.77 -10.13
C GLY A 688 -31.13 52.75 -8.76
N SER A 689 -30.56 53.58 -7.92
CA SER A 689 -31.21 54.40 -6.87
C SER A 689 -31.33 53.84 -5.46
N SER A 690 -30.63 54.54 -4.60
CA SER A 690 -30.72 54.51 -3.14
C SER A 690 -32.12 54.84 -2.63
N THR A 691 -32.67 53.99 -1.75
CA THR A 691 -33.71 54.37 -0.81
C THR A 691 -33.64 53.56 0.48
N ASN A 692 -33.90 54.23 1.57
CA ASN A 692 -33.93 53.86 2.97
C ASN A 692 -34.50 52.45 3.25
N ILE A 693 -33.78 51.68 4.04
CA ILE A 693 -34.22 50.39 4.58
C ILE A 693 -34.84 50.64 5.95
N SER A 694 -36.14 50.48 6.06
CA SER A 694 -36.85 50.21 7.30
C SER A 694 -36.67 48.73 7.67
N PRO A 695 -36.61 48.33 8.97
CA PRO A 695 -36.43 46.97 9.38
C PRO A 695 -37.65 46.11 9.01
N VAL A 696 -37.48 45.22 8.07
CA VAL A 696 -38.49 44.20 7.74
C VAL A 696 -38.37 43.12 8.79
N THR A 697 -39.32 43.04 9.68
CA THR A 697 -39.65 41.90 10.49
C THR A 697 -40.01 40.74 9.55
N ARG A 698 -39.09 39.83 9.36
CA ARG A 698 -39.38 38.56 8.67
C ARG A 698 -40.22 37.70 9.58
N THR A 699 -41.44 37.46 9.23
CA THR A 699 -42.35 36.48 9.81
C THR A 699 -41.80 35.11 9.58
N TYR A 700 -41.56 34.37 10.66
CA TYR A 700 -41.19 32.95 10.69
C TYR A 700 -42.29 32.13 10.04
N THR A 701 -42.01 31.43 8.97
CA THR A 701 -42.84 30.40 8.40
C THR A 701 -42.44 29.06 9.03
N PRO A 702 -43.32 28.36 9.73
CA PRO A 702 -42.94 27.07 10.36
C PRO A 702 -42.56 26.03 9.31
N PRO A 703 -41.59 25.14 9.61
CA PRO A 703 -41.20 24.07 8.69
C PRO A 703 -42.34 23.08 8.46
N LEU A 704 -42.36 22.50 7.26
CA LEU A 704 -43.39 21.59 6.78
C LEU A 704 -43.39 20.17 7.39
N SER A 705 -42.40 19.83 8.26
CA SER A 705 -42.25 18.53 8.89
C SER A 705 -41.94 18.67 10.38
N ASP A 706 -42.49 17.77 11.20
CA ASP A 706 -42.27 17.70 12.66
C ASP A 706 -40.90 17.09 13.03
N LYS A 707 -40.06 16.71 12.07
CA LYS A 707 -38.68 16.20 12.36
C LYS A 707 -37.77 17.34 12.78
N GLU A 708 -37.13 17.17 13.93
CA GLU A 708 -36.13 18.07 14.49
C GLU A 708 -34.75 17.47 14.37
N TYR A 709 -33.80 18.27 13.83
CA TYR A 709 -32.40 17.92 13.73
C TYR A 709 -31.56 18.82 14.63
N LEU A 710 -30.63 18.21 15.38
CA LEU A 710 -29.60 18.92 16.11
C LEU A 710 -28.23 18.56 15.54
N LEU A 711 -27.57 19.54 14.93
CA LEU A 711 -26.19 19.39 14.50
C LEU A 711 -25.26 19.94 15.57
N VAL A 712 -24.17 19.24 15.85
CA VAL A 712 -23.20 19.61 16.86
C VAL A 712 -21.82 19.64 16.24
N ASP A 713 -21.15 20.78 16.27
CA ASP A 713 -19.73 20.86 15.98
C ASP A 713 -18.95 20.23 17.13
N GLY A 714 -18.42 19.01 16.91
CA GLY A 714 -17.83 18.21 17.97
C GLY A 714 -16.61 18.84 18.61
N TYR A 715 -15.68 19.38 17.81
CA TYR A 715 -14.48 19.99 18.36
C TYR A 715 -14.74 21.33 19.01
N ASN A 716 -15.64 22.13 18.45
CA ASN A 716 -16.02 23.40 19.05
C ASN A 716 -16.61 23.18 20.46
N VAL A 717 -17.42 22.12 20.63
CA VAL A 717 -18.01 21.75 21.92
C VAL A 717 -16.94 21.17 22.86
N ILE A 718 -16.07 20.26 22.41
CA ILE A 718 -14.98 19.70 23.23
C ILE A 718 -14.11 20.80 23.83
N PHE A 719 -13.73 21.79 23.03
CA PHE A 719 -12.86 22.86 23.52
C PHE A 719 -13.58 23.96 24.31
N ALA A 720 -14.92 24.04 24.21
CA ALA A 720 -15.73 24.98 24.97
C ALA A 720 -16.14 24.50 26.37
N TRP A 721 -16.17 23.17 26.60
CA TRP A 721 -16.52 22.54 27.89
C TRP A 721 -15.27 22.26 28.71
N ASP A 722 -15.18 22.79 29.91
CA ASP A 722 -13.97 22.72 30.74
C ASP A 722 -13.53 21.26 31.01
N GLU A 723 -14.49 20.33 31.31
CA GLU A 723 -14.22 18.90 31.56
C GLU A 723 -13.62 18.19 30.31
N LEU A 724 -14.19 18.44 29.13
CA LEU A 724 -13.76 17.82 27.90
C LEU A 724 -12.45 18.44 27.36
N ASN A 725 -12.25 19.73 27.58
CA ASN A 725 -11.03 20.42 27.19
C ASN A 725 -9.82 19.95 28.00
N GLU A 726 -10.00 19.72 29.32
CA GLU A 726 -8.95 19.11 30.15
C GLU A 726 -8.61 17.70 29.66
N LEU A 727 -9.62 16.89 29.38
CA LEU A 727 -9.40 15.54 28.85
C LEU A 727 -8.74 15.54 27.45
N ALA A 728 -9.10 16.49 26.59
CA ALA A 728 -8.55 16.63 25.25
C ALA A 728 -7.07 17.03 25.22
N ARG A 729 -6.53 17.63 26.29
CA ARG A 729 -5.09 17.95 26.39
C ARG A 729 -4.24 16.69 26.51
N ASP A 730 -4.78 15.64 27.12
CA ASP A 730 -4.08 14.37 27.35
C ASP A 730 -4.48 13.32 26.31
N ASN A 731 -5.76 13.29 25.91
CA ASN A 731 -6.30 12.31 24.98
C ASN A 731 -7.55 12.85 24.24
N VAL A 732 -7.36 13.29 23.00
CA VAL A 732 -8.44 13.85 22.14
C VAL A 732 -9.51 12.80 21.82
N ASP A 733 -9.11 11.53 21.61
CA ASP A 733 -10.04 10.45 21.31
C ASP A 733 -10.91 10.10 22.51
N GLY A 734 -10.32 10.10 23.71
CA GLY A 734 -11.06 9.96 24.97
C GLY A 734 -12.09 11.09 25.15
N ALA A 735 -11.74 12.31 24.79
CA ALA A 735 -12.65 13.45 24.85
C ALA A 735 -13.80 13.35 23.82
N ARG A 736 -13.51 12.84 22.60
CA ARG A 736 -14.54 12.54 21.59
C ARG A 736 -15.51 11.49 22.09
N GLY A 737 -15.01 10.34 22.55
CA GLY A 737 -15.85 9.27 23.10
C GLY A 737 -16.72 9.76 24.24
N ARG A 738 -16.16 10.56 25.16
CA ARG A 738 -16.90 11.14 26.26
C ARG A 738 -18.00 12.12 25.81
N LEU A 739 -17.73 12.95 24.81
CA LEU A 739 -18.74 13.82 24.21
C LEU A 739 -19.88 13.01 23.58
N LEU A 740 -19.53 11.96 22.80
CA LEU A 740 -20.54 11.11 22.15
C LEU A 740 -21.46 10.43 23.16
N ASP A 741 -20.92 9.89 24.27
CA ASP A 741 -21.72 9.30 25.35
C ASP A 741 -22.70 10.30 25.96
N ILE A 742 -22.22 11.54 26.24
CA ILE A 742 -23.07 12.61 26.80
C ILE A 742 -24.20 12.97 25.84
N LEU A 743 -23.89 13.05 24.53
CA LEU A 743 -24.86 13.40 23.49
C LEU A 743 -25.84 12.26 23.19
N CYS A 744 -25.44 10.98 23.31
CA CYS A 744 -26.35 9.83 23.27
C CYS A 744 -27.39 9.89 24.38
N ASP A 745 -26.97 10.14 25.63
CA ASP A 745 -27.87 10.33 26.76
C ASP A 745 -28.85 11.49 26.49
N TYR A 746 -28.34 12.59 25.95
CA TYR A 746 -29.15 13.76 25.66
C TYR A 746 -30.15 13.54 24.53
N GLN A 747 -29.76 12.83 23.47
CA GLN A 747 -30.65 12.47 22.37
C GLN A 747 -31.84 11.65 22.88
N GLY A 748 -31.59 10.66 23.73
CA GLY A 748 -32.65 9.87 24.36
C GLY A 748 -33.64 10.67 25.19
N MET A 749 -33.22 11.80 25.76
CA MET A 749 -34.09 12.72 26.53
C MET A 749 -34.84 13.74 25.64
N ARG A 750 -34.27 14.14 24.51
CA ARG A 750 -34.85 15.16 23.61
C ARG A 750 -35.69 14.57 22.49
N GLY A 751 -35.35 13.39 22.00
CA GLY A 751 -36.09 12.70 20.93
C GLY A 751 -35.89 13.35 19.55
N CYS A 752 -34.76 14.03 19.29
CA CYS A 752 -34.42 14.62 18.00
C CYS A 752 -33.43 13.75 17.23
N GLU A 753 -33.27 13.93 15.91
CA GLU A 753 -32.18 13.38 15.13
C GLU A 753 -30.90 14.19 15.42
N LEU A 754 -29.91 13.57 16.05
CA LEU A 754 -28.69 14.24 16.49
C LEU A 754 -27.52 13.82 15.61
N ILE A 755 -26.83 14.79 15.02
CA ILE A 755 -25.67 14.59 14.15
C ILE A 755 -24.50 15.35 14.74
N VAL A 756 -23.43 14.61 15.09
CA VAL A 756 -22.17 15.22 15.55
C VAL A 756 -21.20 15.25 14.39
N VAL A 757 -20.61 16.40 14.13
CA VAL A 757 -19.68 16.59 13.02
C VAL A 757 -18.29 16.86 13.58
N PHE A 758 -17.30 16.09 13.12
CA PHE A 758 -15.90 16.27 13.44
C PHE A 758 -15.09 16.52 12.19
N ASP A 759 -14.11 17.43 12.29
CA ASP A 759 -13.13 17.64 11.22
C ASP A 759 -12.22 16.42 11.04
N ALA A 760 -12.10 15.91 9.83
CA ALA A 760 -11.27 14.77 9.51
C ALA A 760 -9.77 15.01 9.66
N TYR A 761 -9.29 16.27 9.60
CA TYR A 761 -7.87 16.58 9.72
C TYR A 761 -7.26 16.24 11.11
N ARG A 762 -8.10 15.97 12.09
CA ARG A 762 -7.70 15.48 13.43
C ARG A 762 -7.87 13.97 13.61
N VAL A 763 -8.31 13.27 12.54
CA VAL A 763 -8.51 11.82 12.51
C VAL A 763 -7.95 11.31 11.20
N GLN A 764 -6.78 10.68 11.22
CA GLN A 764 -6.12 10.18 10.01
C GLN A 764 -6.95 9.08 9.35
N GLY A 765 -7.16 9.18 8.05
CA GLY A 765 -7.60 8.09 7.20
C GLY A 765 -9.10 7.89 6.98
N HIS A 766 -10.01 8.81 7.36
CA HIS A 766 -11.44 8.62 7.10
C HIS A 766 -11.92 9.34 5.82
N LYS A 767 -12.46 8.54 4.88
CA LYS A 767 -13.44 9.04 3.89
C LYS A 767 -14.65 9.56 4.68
N THR A 768 -15.42 10.57 4.19
CA THR A 768 -16.65 11.01 4.86
C THR A 768 -17.51 9.80 5.15
N GLU A 769 -17.45 9.31 6.37
CA GLU A 769 -18.28 8.22 6.83
C GLU A 769 -19.25 8.78 7.84
N MET A 770 -20.53 8.62 7.53
CA MET A 770 -21.57 8.78 8.52
C MET A 770 -21.79 7.40 9.12
N TYR A 771 -21.51 7.25 10.40
CA TYR A 771 -21.79 6.01 11.12
C TYR A 771 -22.68 6.28 12.32
N ASP A 772 -23.43 5.27 12.71
CA ASP A 772 -24.32 5.34 13.85
C ASP A 772 -23.54 4.99 15.14
N TYR A 773 -23.48 5.93 16.06
CA TYR A 773 -22.97 5.69 17.41
C TYR A 773 -24.17 5.59 18.36
N HIS A 774 -24.57 4.39 18.70
CA HIS A 774 -25.79 4.07 19.49
C HIS A 774 -27.04 4.70 18.83
N ASN A 775 -27.52 5.82 19.36
CA ASN A 775 -28.73 6.52 18.94
C ASN A 775 -28.45 7.88 18.27
N ILE A 776 -27.20 8.20 17.97
CA ILE A 776 -26.77 9.43 17.29
C ILE A 776 -25.98 9.13 16.04
N HIS A 777 -25.95 10.05 15.10
CA HIS A 777 -25.15 9.97 13.89
C HIS A 777 -23.85 10.77 14.06
N VAL A 778 -22.72 10.14 13.74
CA VAL A 778 -21.42 10.79 13.77
C VAL A 778 -20.90 10.93 12.35
N VAL A 779 -20.47 12.13 11.99
CA VAL A 779 -19.93 12.44 10.68
C VAL A 779 -18.52 12.93 10.86
N TYR A 780 -17.56 12.23 10.25
CA TYR A 780 -16.23 12.78 9.99
C TYR A 780 -16.24 13.41 8.60
N THR A 781 -15.88 14.67 8.53
CA THR A 781 -15.83 15.36 7.25
C THR A 781 -14.71 14.80 6.38
N ARG A 782 -14.77 15.03 5.07
CA ARG A 782 -13.66 14.66 4.18
C ARG A 782 -12.46 15.54 4.50
N GLU A 783 -11.25 15.05 4.20
CA GLU A 783 -9.98 15.79 4.42
C GLU A 783 -9.96 17.24 3.89
N ALA A 784 -10.89 17.61 3.04
CA ALA A 784 -11.04 18.93 2.44
C ALA A 784 -12.33 19.66 2.84
N GLU A 785 -13.14 19.14 3.75
CA GLU A 785 -14.40 19.73 4.21
C GLU A 785 -14.33 19.93 5.72
N THR A 786 -14.44 21.19 6.20
CA THR A 786 -14.50 21.45 7.63
C THR A 786 -15.87 21.09 8.21
N ALA A 787 -15.94 20.89 9.53
CA ALA A 787 -17.19 20.68 10.22
C ALA A 787 -18.19 21.81 9.93
N ASP A 788 -17.69 23.06 9.95
CA ASP A 788 -18.47 24.25 9.65
C ASP A 788 -19.11 24.17 8.25
N GLN A 789 -18.34 23.80 7.23
CA GLN A 789 -18.85 23.68 5.84
C GLN A 789 -19.91 22.61 5.71
N TYR A 790 -19.72 21.46 6.38
CA TYR A 790 -20.73 20.40 6.39
C TYR A 790 -22.03 20.88 7.05
N ILE A 791 -21.92 21.54 8.20
CA ILE A 791 -23.05 22.08 8.97
C ILE A 791 -23.76 23.17 8.19
N GLU A 792 -23.04 24.12 7.59
CA GLU A 792 -23.60 25.17 6.73
C GLU A 792 -24.37 24.59 5.54
N LYS A 793 -23.78 23.60 4.87
CA LYS A 793 -24.42 22.91 3.75
C LYS A 793 -25.69 22.20 4.18
N PHE A 794 -25.65 21.46 5.29
CA PHE A 794 -26.82 20.76 5.82
C PHE A 794 -27.91 21.77 6.20
N ALA A 795 -27.56 22.86 6.86
CA ALA A 795 -28.49 23.92 7.25
C ALA A 795 -29.14 24.60 6.04
N HIS A 796 -28.37 24.86 4.97
CA HIS A 796 -28.88 25.48 3.74
C HIS A 796 -29.81 24.54 2.98
N GLU A 797 -29.55 23.27 2.90
CA GLU A 797 -30.35 22.26 2.18
C GLU A 797 -31.62 21.86 2.94
N ASN A 798 -31.56 21.82 4.27
CA ASN A 798 -32.58 21.24 5.11
C ASN A 798 -33.32 22.24 6.03
N GLY A 799 -32.76 23.42 6.29
CA GLY A 799 -33.31 24.41 7.22
C GLY A 799 -34.68 24.93 6.85
N ARG A 800 -35.11 24.81 5.57
CA ARG A 800 -36.47 25.16 5.10
C ARG A 800 -37.45 23.99 5.15
N LYS A 801 -36.97 22.74 5.29
CA LYS A 801 -37.76 21.52 5.26
C LYS A 801 -38.01 20.97 6.64
N TYR A 802 -37.06 21.12 7.55
CA TYR A 802 -37.06 20.56 8.89
C TYR A 802 -36.70 21.64 9.91
N ARG A 803 -36.98 21.34 11.17
CA ARG A 803 -36.54 22.20 12.27
C ARG A 803 -35.07 21.86 12.57
N VAL A 804 -34.13 22.62 12.03
CA VAL A 804 -32.69 22.42 12.23
C VAL A 804 -32.19 23.38 13.28
N THR A 805 -31.51 22.85 14.30
CA THR A 805 -30.77 23.60 15.34
C THR A 805 -29.29 23.24 15.25
N VAL A 806 -28.40 24.21 15.35
CA VAL A 806 -26.96 24.00 15.31
C VAL A 806 -26.33 24.45 16.62
N ALA A 807 -25.45 23.60 17.15
CA ALA A 807 -24.68 23.86 18.37
C ALA A 807 -23.23 24.19 18.01
N THR A 808 -22.89 25.48 18.04
CA THR A 808 -21.55 26.00 17.77
C THR A 808 -21.28 27.29 18.54
N SER A 809 -20.02 27.57 18.87
CA SER A 809 -19.60 28.83 19.45
C SER A 809 -18.82 29.71 18.47
N ASP A 810 -18.62 29.27 17.21
CA ASP A 810 -18.01 30.11 16.19
C ASP A 810 -18.94 31.24 15.74
N GLY A 811 -18.42 32.49 15.83
CA GLY A 811 -19.20 33.68 15.54
C GLY A 811 -19.54 33.88 14.06
N LEU A 812 -18.72 33.35 13.14
CA LEU A 812 -18.96 33.42 11.70
C LEU A 812 -20.01 32.39 11.28
N GLU A 813 -19.87 31.15 11.73
CA GLU A 813 -20.85 30.08 11.50
C GLU A 813 -22.24 30.46 12.02
N GLN A 814 -22.31 31.10 13.21
CA GLN A 814 -23.56 31.61 13.79
C GLN A 814 -24.31 32.59 12.89
N ILE A 815 -23.58 33.48 12.18
CA ILE A 815 -24.19 34.47 11.28
C ILE A 815 -24.80 33.78 10.06
N ILE A 816 -24.09 32.79 9.49
CA ILE A 816 -24.50 32.07 8.28
C ILE A 816 -25.72 31.20 8.58
N ILE A 817 -25.71 30.48 9.70
CA ILE A 817 -26.81 29.59 10.13
C ILE A 817 -28.09 30.39 10.40
N ARG A 818 -27.98 31.57 11.06
CA ARG A 818 -29.12 32.49 11.20
C ARG A 818 -29.66 32.99 9.86
N GLY A 819 -28.75 33.22 8.90
CA GLY A 819 -29.12 33.56 7.52
C GLY A 819 -29.90 32.48 6.80
N ALA A 820 -29.62 31.21 7.09
CA ALA A 820 -30.33 30.03 6.57
C ALA A 820 -31.69 29.79 7.24
N GLY A 821 -32.04 30.48 8.32
CA GLY A 821 -33.31 30.37 9.04
C GLY A 821 -33.31 29.22 10.07
N CYS A 822 -32.18 28.68 10.47
CA CYS A 822 -32.04 27.63 11.45
C CYS A 822 -31.93 28.16 12.89
N GLY A 823 -32.27 27.33 13.87
CA GLY A 823 -32.06 27.58 15.29
C GLY A 823 -30.56 27.51 15.63
N LEU A 824 -30.15 28.28 16.66
CA LEU A 824 -28.79 28.29 17.11
C LEU A 824 -28.71 28.12 18.62
N ILE A 825 -27.78 27.30 19.08
CA ILE A 825 -27.43 27.16 20.49
C ILE A 825 -25.89 27.23 20.62
N SER A 826 -25.38 27.98 21.59
CA SER A 826 -23.93 27.98 21.83
C SER A 826 -23.50 26.71 22.57
N ALA A 827 -22.23 26.28 22.44
CA ALA A 827 -21.70 25.09 23.11
C ALA A 827 -21.92 25.14 24.65
N ARG A 828 -21.79 26.30 25.27
CA ARG A 828 -22.06 26.49 26.71
C ARG A 828 -23.55 26.44 27.07
N GLU A 829 -24.43 26.92 26.19
CA GLU A 829 -25.88 26.78 26.37
C GLU A 829 -26.31 25.32 26.22
N LEU A 830 -25.75 24.58 25.27
CA LEU A 830 -25.96 23.14 25.13
C LEU A 830 -25.58 22.38 26.41
N GLU A 831 -24.44 22.68 27.02
CA GLU A 831 -24.01 22.09 28.28
C GLU A 831 -25.00 22.30 29.42
N LYS A 832 -25.50 23.55 29.54
CA LYS A 832 -26.49 23.91 30.54
C LYS A 832 -27.84 23.21 30.27
N GLU A 833 -28.25 23.10 29.03
CA GLU A 833 -29.48 22.41 28.63
C GLU A 833 -29.39 20.91 28.96
N ILE A 834 -28.26 20.27 28.64
CA ILE A 834 -28.02 18.87 28.98
C ILE A 834 -28.09 18.64 30.48
N THR A 835 -27.39 19.49 31.24
CA THR A 835 -27.37 19.41 32.72
C THR A 835 -28.77 19.59 33.32
N ARG A 836 -29.55 20.52 32.79
CA ARG A 836 -30.94 20.79 33.21
C ARG A 836 -31.83 19.57 32.88
N LYS A 837 -31.77 19.04 31.69
CA LYS A 837 -32.57 17.87 31.24
C LYS A 837 -32.24 16.62 32.10
N ARG A 838 -30.96 16.42 32.42
CA ARG A 838 -30.52 15.32 33.29
C ARG A 838 -31.08 15.47 34.69
N GLY A 839 -31.14 16.69 35.24
CA GLY A 839 -31.76 17.03 36.54
C GLY A 839 -33.26 16.73 36.53
N GLU A 840 -33.99 17.22 35.53
CA GLU A 840 -35.46 17.00 35.36
C GLU A 840 -35.80 15.50 35.27
N MET A 841 -34.95 14.71 34.57
CA MET A 841 -35.14 13.27 34.46
C MET A 841 -34.90 12.54 35.79
N LEU A 842 -33.85 12.92 36.55
CA LEU A 842 -33.57 12.38 37.89
C LEU A 842 -34.71 12.69 38.85
N GLU A 843 -35.24 13.91 38.86
CA GLU A 843 -36.39 14.29 39.68
C GLU A 843 -37.66 13.49 39.29
N THR A 844 -37.89 13.28 37.97
CA THR A 844 -39.00 12.48 37.48
C THR A 844 -38.86 11.00 37.84
N TYR A 845 -37.67 10.45 37.85
CA TYR A 845 -37.37 9.09 38.29
C TYR A 845 -37.47 8.93 39.81
N GLN A 846 -37.08 9.95 40.59
CA GLN A 846 -37.25 9.95 42.05
C GLN A 846 -38.71 10.08 42.45
N ALA A 847 -39.52 10.88 41.70
CA ALA A 847 -40.95 11.04 41.95
C ALA A 847 -41.78 9.79 41.61
N LYS A 848 -41.29 8.97 40.66
CA LYS A 848 -41.95 7.70 40.25
C LYS A 848 -41.56 6.51 41.15
N ARG A 849 -40.61 6.63 42.05
CA ARG A 849 -40.34 5.68 43.12
C ARG A 849 -41.28 5.90 44.26
N GLU A 850 -42.56 5.49 44.14
CA GLU A 850 -43.33 5.08 45.32
C GLU A 850 -42.61 3.91 45.96
N PRO A 851 -42.63 3.78 47.30
CA PRO A 851 -41.86 2.75 47.98
C PRO A 851 -42.45 1.37 47.64
N GLU A 852 -41.96 0.70 46.64
CA GLU A 852 -42.21 -0.73 46.49
C GLU A 852 -41.66 -1.43 47.73
N LYS A 853 -42.60 -2.15 48.41
CA LYS A 853 -42.27 -3.04 49.49
C LYS A 853 -41.07 -3.90 49.07
N LYS A 854 -39.98 -3.77 49.81
CA LYS A 854 -38.84 -4.69 49.67
C LYS A 854 -39.34 -6.09 49.94
N VAL A 855 -39.56 -6.87 48.90
CA VAL A 855 -39.77 -8.33 49.01
C VAL A 855 -38.38 -8.88 49.31
N HIS A 856 -38.19 -9.29 50.58
CA HIS A 856 -36.97 -9.99 50.96
C HIS A 856 -36.96 -11.34 50.24
N MET A 857 -35.90 -11.61 49.48
CA MET A 857 -35.65 -12.87 48.76
C MET A 857 -35.71 -14.09 49.71
N ALA A 858 -35.58 -13.86 51.01
CA ALA A 858 -35.70 -14.88 52.10
C ALA A 858 -37.12 -15.45 52.30
N GLU A 859 -38.18 -14.81 51.82
CA GLU A 859 -39.57 -15.30 52.05
C GLU A 859 -40.01 -16.33 50.99
N HIS A 860 -39.20 -16.65 49.99
CA HIS A 860 -39.55 -17.59 48.91
C HIS A 860 -38.50 -18.74 48.76
N ILE A 861 -37.62 -18.91 49.72
CA ILE A 861 -36.65 -20.01 49.71
C ILE A 861 -37.25 -21.13 50.58
N PRO A 862 -37.36 -22.38 50.04
CA PRO A 862 -37.75 -23.51 50.87
C PRO A 862 -36.82 -23.66 52.04
N ASP A 863 -37.40 -24.01 53.24
CA ASP A 863 -36.66 -24.11 54.53
C ASP A 863 -35.43 -25.01 54.49
N GLU A 864 -35.44 -26.05 53.66
CA GLU A 864 -34.29 -26.95 53.43
C GLU A 864 -33.06 -26.25 52.78
N VAL A 865 -33.31 -25.27 51.92
CA VAL A 865 -32.23 -24.51 51.25
C VAL A 865 -31.69 -23.41 52.13
N ALA A 866 -32.56 -22.80 52.95
CA ALA A 866 -32.18 -21.79 53.95
C ALA A 866 -31.28 -22.38 55.03
N GLU A 867 -31.52 -23.65 55.42
CA GLU A 867 -30.70 -24.36 56.38
C GLU A 867 -29.36 -24.82 55.87
N ALA A 868 -29.28 -25.16 54.55
CA ALA A 868 -28.04 -25.49 53.87
C ALA A 868 -27.11 -24.26 53.70
N VAL A 869 -27.66 -23.09 53.42
CA VAL A 869 -26.89 -21.82 53.30
C VAL A 869 -26.37 -21.33 54.64
N ARG A 870 -27.11 -21.59 55.76
CA ARG A 870 -26.65 -21.28 57.13
C ARG A 870 -25.53 -22.20 57.65
N LYS A 871 -25.42 -23.40 57.08
CA LYS A 871 -24.38 -24.40 57.43
C LYS A 871 -23.12 -24.30 56.54
N ALA A 872 -23.11 -23.48 55.47
CA ALA A 872 -21.93 -23.21 54.70
C ALA A 872 -21.13 -22.09 55.39
N ASP A 873 -20.13 -22.44 56.16
CA ASP A 873 -19.11 -21.53 56.65
C ASP A 873 -18.35 -20.98 55.45
N PHE A 874 -18.59 -19.72 55.10
CA PHE A 874 -17.73 -18.94 54.26
C PHE A 874 -16.45 -18.59 55.04
N HIS A 875 -15.42 -19.42 54.93
CA HIS A 875 -14.07 -18.98 55.22
C HIS A 875 -13.58 -18.11 54.08
N GLU A 876 -13.03 -16.94 54.41
CA GLU A 876 -12.45 -15.86 53.61
C GLU A 876 -11.56 -16.33 52.46
#